data_ffdd70209aa5ccad2a4df30852d9d954
#
_entry.id   ffdd70209aa5ccad2a4df30852d9d954
#
_cell.length_a   1.000
_cell.length_b   1.000
_cell.length_c   1.000
_cell.angle_alpha   90.00
_cell.angle_beta   90.00
_cell.angle_gamma   90.00
#
_symmetry.space_group_name_H-M   'P 1'
#
loop_
_entity.id
_entity.type
_entity.pdbx_description
1 polymer ?
#
loop_
_entity_poly.entity_id
_entity_poly.type
_entity_poly.pdbx_seq_one_letter_code
_entity_poly.pdbx_strand_id
1 'polypeptide(L)'
;MKIKINNKEYSFNKGDTVIQVADRNGIHIPRFCYHDKLSIAANCRMCLIEQVGINKPQPACSTPAQENQEYLTKSDLAISSQKNTMEFLLINHPLDCPVCDQGGMCELQDQALMHGRVKSRYAQEKRVVIDYNIGPLIKTNMTRCIHCTRCVRFGEEIAGIKEFGAIGRGEGLEIRTYLSAAINSPMSGNMIDICPVGALNASPSHMKGRTWELEEIKSVSAHDCIGSNINMHVFDNNVFRVVPRENEKINEIWISDRDRFSYEAIDHNDRIKKPIAKINGRHIEVEWDQAFEIIKEKLQNIDKKKSAGFISANSTVEEQYLFQKWLREIDINNIDYRVSQCNFENQDLEFYPQLDIPIREIENIKSLLLIDSNITYEQPILAYKIRKAFLKDAKINSISSYNYEYNFNTNNNLLVNPNSLSDTLIDIIEYLSHITSSDKKLKSFNIPEHVSKHFKGLTNKNIRDISNDLLGHNSLILLGSNLKNHPEFELLKVLVNIISILTKSNKGYLAENCNELGAWVTGCLPYKNEVISDSKNSGFNADDSIKAMLDCYIIYNLEFIDFYYNNELKNSLENAEFVLGIQSFVTEDDRSLYDVILPLATVFESPGTFINIENEWQNFEQGCTPHYMSKEGWKILTKLRLMHGKEISISHDYVDLLNEIDSIARKKKFSNSVQPHNIDIKKNLESFNLIRLGGVNTYYVDNIVRRAPSLNKVDSNKNIVRVNKNTLEKNNIDLTKNKVIVKQGDNKLLVELVIDENVSDNSIYIMNSNKEHFDLGKQYQQITIENV
;
A
#
# COMPACT_ATOMS: atom_id res chain seq x y z
N MET A 1 0.79 29.10 -30.30
CA MET A 1 -0.41 29.94 -30.27
C MET A 1 -0.27 30.91 -29.09
N LYS A 2 -0.84 32.11 -29.17
CA LYS A 2 -0.75 33.14 -28.11
C LYS A 2 -2.14 33.70 -27.78
N ILE A 3 -2.38 33.94 -26.48
CA ILE A 3 -3.54 34.68 -25.97
C ILE A 3 -3.09 35.84 -25.12
N LYS A 4 -3.96 36.82 -24.90
CA LYS A 4 -3.73 37.86 -23.90
C LYS A 4 -4.56 37.61 -22.66
N ILE A 5 -3.91 37.69 -21.49
CA ILE A 5 -4.62 37.69 -20.19
C ILE A 5 -4.18 38.96 -19.45
N ASN A 6 -5.15 39.82 -19.09
CA ASN A 6 -4.91 41.10 -18.43
C ASN A 6 -3.84 41.93 -19.17
N ASN A 7 -4.00 42.11 -20.46
CA ASN A 7 -3.11 42.89 -21.37
C ASN A 7 -1.69 42.32 -21.57
N LYS A 8 -1.37 41.11 -21.05
CA LYS A 8 -0.08 40.43 -21.28
C LYS A 8 -0.27 39.20 -22.17
N GLU A 9 0.68 38.99 -23.08
CA GLU A 9 0.70 37.83 -23.97
C GLU A 9 1.27 36.59 -23.28
N TYR A 10 0.61 35.45 -23.49
CA TYR A 10 1.04 34.14 -23.00
C TYR A 10 0.90 33.08 -24.08
N SER A 11 1.85 32.18 -24.14
CA SER A 11 1.79 31.03 -25.04
C SER A 11 0.84 29.95 -24.48
N PHE A 12 0.16 29.23 -25.37
CA PHE A 12 -0.70 28.13 -25.01
C PHE A 12 -0.61 26.96 -26.02
N ASN A 13 -0.98 25.76 -25.60
CA ASN A 13 -1.05 24.58 -26.42
C ASN A 13 -2.48 24.37 -26.93
N LYS A 14 -2.62 23.70 -28.08
CA LYS A 14 -3.94 23.36 -28.62
C LYS A 14 -4.67 22.46 -27.62
N GLY A 15 -5.89 22.85 -27.26
CA GLY A 15 -6.72 22.14 -26.28
C GLY A 15 -6.66 22.70 -24.86
N ASP A 16 -5.74 23.61 -24.55
CA ASP A 16 -5.71 24.29 -23.25
C ASP A 16 -6.97 25.14 -23.05
N THR A 17 -7.45 25.17 -21.81
CA THR A 17 -8.45 26.11 -21.35
C THR A 17 -7.79 27.39 -20.80
N VAL A 18 -8.54 28.50 -20.73
CA VAL A 18 -8.01 29.79 -20.23
C VAL A 18 -7.49 29.66 -18.80
N ILE A 19 -8.14 28.85 -17.94
CA ILE A 19 -7.71 28.65 -16.56
C ILE A 19 -6.36 27.93 -16.50
N GLN A 20 -6.11 26.95 -17.38
CA GLN A 20 -4.83 26.20 -17.43
C GLN A 20 -3.68 27.09 -17.87
N VAL A 21 -3.95 27.97 -18.83
CA VAL A 21 -2.95 28.96 -19.23
C VAL A 21 -2.67 29.98 -18.12
N ALA A 22 -3.72 30.43 -17.42
CA ALA A 22 -3.59 31.33 -16.27
C ALA A 22 -2.76 30.71 -15.14
N ASP A 23 -3.04 29.46 -14.76
CA ASP A 23 -2.34 28.75 -13.69
C ASP A 23 -0.85 28.58 -13.98
N ARG A 24 -0.50 28.16 -15.21
CA ARG A 24 0.92 28.02 -15.62
C ARG A 24 1.70 29.32 -15.56
N ASN A 25 1.00 30.45 -15.60
CA ASN A 25 1.62 31.77 -15.58
C ASN A 25 1.39 32.54 -14.26
N GLY A 26 0.95 31.82 -13.19
CA GLY A 26 0.77 32.40 -11.87
C GLY A 26 -0.39 33.40 -11.76
N ILE A 27 -1.36 33.33 -12.67
CA ILE A 27 -2.56 34.20 -12.66
C ILE A 27 -3.69 33.42 -11.98
N HIS A 28 -3.98 33.80 -10.75
CA HIS A 28 -5.06 33.17 -9.98
C HIS A 28 -6.44 33.57 -10.51
N ILE A 29 -7.26 32.58 -10.88
CA ILE A 29 -8.69 32.69 -11.18
C ILE A 29 -9.47 31.90 -10.15
N PRO A 30 -10.41 32.51 -9.39
CA PRO A 30 -11.16 31.84 -8.33
C PRO A 30 -11.99 30.68 -8.88
N ARG A 31 -12.05 29.56 -8.12
CA ARG A 31 -12.71 28.34 -8.56
C ARG A 31 -13.09 27.44 -7.39
N PHE A 32 -14.06 26.52 -7.58
CA PHE A 32 -14.40 25.44 -6.65
C PHE A 32 -14.54 24.09 -7.34
N CYS A 33 -15.34 23.99 -8.43
CA CYS A 33 -15.55 22.69 -9.07
C CYS A 33 -14.35 22.22 -9.89
N TYR A 34 -13.58 23.13 -10.46
CA TYR A 34 -12.36 22.79 -11.21
C TYR A 34 -11.27 22.27 -10.27
N HIS A 35 -10.63 21.19 -10.69
CA HIS A 35 -9.46 20.61 -10.10
C HIS A 35 -8.62 20.02 -11.24
N ASP A 36 -7.30 20.24 -11.24
CA ASP A 36 -6.39 19.85 -12.32
C ASP A 36 -6.34 18.33 -12.57
N LYS A 37 -6.57 17.53 -11.53
CA LYS A 37 -6.60 16.06 -11.60
C LYS A 37 -7.98 15.47 -11.92
N LEU A 38 -9.01 16.28 -12.11
CA LEU A 38 -10.38 15.83 -12.38
C LEU A 38 -10.93 16.45 -13.66
N SER A 39 -11.90 15.80 -14.28
CA SER A 39 -12.61 16.34 -15.44
C SER A 39 -13.29 17.69 -15.13
N ILE A 40 -13.56 18.47 -16.17
CA ILE A 40 -14.13 19.81 -16.02
C ILE A 40 -15.64 19.73 -15.87
N ALA A 41 -16.15 20.05 -14.66
CA ALA A 41 -17.60 20.08 -14.39
C ALA A 41 -18.27 21.39 -14.81
N ALA A 42 -17.59 22.52 -14.75
CA ALA A 42 -18.06 23.87 -15.09
C ALA A 42 -19.38 24.29 -14.39
N ASN A 43 -19.68 23.75 -13.19
CA ASN A 43 -20.96 23.91 -12.49
C ASN A 43 -20.97 25.04 -11.44
N CYS A 44 -19.84 25.31 -10.75
CA CYS A 44 -19.80 26.32 -9.68
C CYS A 44 -19.86 27.77 -10.17
N ARG A 45 -19.42 28.03 -11.40
CA ARG A 45 -19.37 29.37 -12.05
C ARG A 45 -18.50 30.40 -11.32
N MET A 46 -17.66 30.02 -10.38
CA MET A 46 -16.80 30.96 -9.67
C MET A 46 -15.70 31.54 -10.57
N CYS A 47 -15.25 30.78 -11.58
CA CYS A 47 -14.17 31.17 -12.52
C CYS A 47 -14.63 32.04 -13.69
N LEU A 48 -15.72 32.83 -13.52
CA LEU A 48 -16.19 33.73 -14.56
C LEU A 48 -15.20 34.87 -14.82
N ILE A 49 -14.84 35.05 -16.07
CA ILE A 49 -13.97 36.11 -16.60
C ILE A 49 -14.63 36.82 -17.77
N GLU A 50 -14.12 37.95 -18.16
CA GLU A 50 -14.50 38.65 -19.40
C GLU A 50 -13.63 38.19 -20.58
N GLN A 51 -14.26 37.86 -21.69
CA GLN A 51 -13.62 37.70 -22.99
C GLN A 51 -13.93 38.97 -23.80
N VAL A 52 -12.90 39.69 -24.20
CA VAL A 52 -13.07 40.96 -24.95
C VAL A 52 -13.84 40.69 -26.23
N GLY A 53 -14.89 41.49 -26.46
CA GLY A 53 -15.79 41.35 -27.61
C GLY A 53 -17.02 40.45 -27.34
N ILE A 54 -17.16 39.86 -26.15
CA ILE A 54 -18.33 39.08 -25.73
C ILE A 54 -18.97 39.72 -24.52
N ASN A 55 -20.24 40.06 -24.61
CA ASN A 55 -20.99 40.76 -23.54
C ASN A 55 -21.39 39.88 -22.36
N LYS A 56 -21.10 38.59 -22.42
CA LYS A 56 -21.43 37.61 -21.33
C LYS A 56 -20.15 37.08 -20.69
N PRO A 57 -20.10 36.99 -19.37
CA PRO A 57 -18.93 36.38 -18.68
C PRO A 57 -18.76 34.90 -19.07
N GLN A 58 -17.51 34.49 -19.27
CA GLN A 58 -17.15 33.12 -19.68
C GLN A 58 -16.54 32.36 -18.53
N PRO A 59 -16.84 31.05 -18.33
CA PRO A 59 -16.20 30.25 -17.32
C PRO A 59 -14.79 29.80 -17.78
N ALA A 60 -13.74 30.36 -17.19
CA ALA A 60 -12.35 30.12 -17.58
C ALA A 60 -11.95 28.63 -17.59
N CYS A 61 -12.55 27.82 -16.73
CA CYS A 61 -12.23 26.38 -16.62
C CYS A 61 -12.68 25.56 -17.83
N SER A 62 -13.73 25.99 -18.57
CA SER A 62 -14.29 25.29 -19.73
C SER A 62 -14.18 26.07 -21.04
N THR A 63 -13.67 27.32 -21.00
CA THR A 63 -13.45 28.13 -22.20
C THR A 63 -12.12 27.75 -22.83
N PRO A 64 -12.09 27.19 -24.08
CA PRO A 64 -10.86 26.91 -24.77
C PRO A 64 -10.08 28.17 -25.06
N ALA A 65 -8.77 28.15 -24.86
CA ALA A 65 -7.88 29.23 -25.25
C ALA A 65 -7.88 29.36 -26.78
N GLN A 66 -8.12 30.59 -27.28
CA GLN A 66 -8.17 30.90 -28.73
C GLN A 66 -7.12 31.92 -29.10
N GLU A 67 -6.46 31.72 -30.25
CA GLU A 67 -5.40 32.59 -30.71
C GLU A 67 -5.87 34.04 -30.92
N ASN A 68 -5.06 34.98 -30.47
CA ASN A 68 -5.32 36.42 -30.53
C ASN A 68 -6.54 36.90 -29.73
N GLN A 69 -7.13 36.05 -28.87
CA GLN A 69 -8.17 36.48 -27.95
C GLN A 69 -7.59 37.12 -26.71
N GLU A 70 -8.35 38.03 -26.11
CA GLU A 70 -8.03 38.70 -24.86
C GLU A 70 -9.04 38.41 -23.80
N TYR A 71 -8.52 38.05 -22.63
CA TYR A 71 -9.31 37.69 -21.45
C TYR A 71 -8.92 38.58 -20.27
N LEU A 72 -9.93 39.11 -19.57
CA LEU A 72 -9.73 39.98 -18.42
C LEU A 72 -10.29 39.28 -17.16
N THR A 73 -9.40 39.04 -16.20
CA THR A 73 -9.77 38.34 -14.94
C THR A 73 -10.20 39.33 -13.85
N LYS A 74 -9.92 40.62 -14.01
CA LYS A 74 -10.16 41.68 -13.02
C LYS A 74 -10.96 42.86 -13.58
N SER A 75 -11.70 42.68 -14.69
CA SER A 75 -12.62 43.67 -15.19
C SER A 75 -13.86 43.79 -14.30
N ASP A 76 -14.60 44.91 -14.43
CA ASP A 76 -15.86 45.15 -13.68
C ASP A 76 -16.88 44.00 -13.89
N LEU A 77 -16.98 43.48 -15.13
CA LEU A 77 -17.81 42.35 -15.48
C LEU A 77 -17.37 41.06 -14.75
N ALA A 78 -16.06 40.77 -14.75
CA ALA A 78 -15.51 39.59 -14.07
C ALA A 78 -15.73 39.70 -12.54
N ILE A 79 -15.33 40.82 -11.94
CA ILE A 79 -15.46 41.06 -10.49
C ILE A 79 -16.93 40.99 -10.05
N SER A 80 -17.84 41.64 -10.79
CA SER A 80 -19.28 41.61 -10.46
C SER A 80 -19.83 40.20 -10.56
N SER A 81 -19.44 39.43 -11.57
CA SER A 81 -19.88 38.05 -11.77
C SER A 81 -19.38 37.14 -10.66
N GLN A 82 -18.11 37.26 -10.26
CA GLN A 82 -17.52 36.49 -9.15
C GLN A 82 -18.21 36.80 -7.80
N LYS A 83 -18.46 38.11 -7.53
CA LYS A 83 -19.21 38.52 -6.30
C LYS A 83 -20.63 37.95 -6.26
N ASN A 84 -21.34 37.96 -7.38
CA ASN A 84 -22.69 37.39 -7.45
C ASN A 84 -22.69 35.87 -7.28
N THR A 85 -21.72 35.19 -7.88
CA THR A 85 -21.54 33.72 -7.70
C THR A 85 -21.22 33.38 -6.26
N MET A 86 -20.32 34.12 -5.62
CA MET A 86 -19.96 33.91 -4.23
C MET A 86 -21.19 34.11 -3.31
N GLU A 87 -21.97 35.16 -3.53
CA GLU A 87 -23.18 35.40 -2.78
C GLU A 87 -24.19 34.25 -2.94
N PHE A 88 -24.34 33.72 -4.16
CA PHE A 88 -25.19 32.55 -4.42
C PHE A 88 -24.71 31.30 -3.67
N LEU A 89 -23.40 31.01 -3.66
CA LEU A 89 -22.85 29.87 -2.93
C LEU A 89 -23.02 29.99 -1.42
N LEU A 90 -23.03 31.21 -0.88
CA LEU A 90 -23.19 31.50 0.55
C LEU A 90 -24.66 31.52 1.02
N ILE A 91 -25.64 31.57 0.13
CA ILE A 91 -27.06 31.66 0.48
C ILE A 91 -27.46 30.58 1.50
N ASN A 92 -27.17 29.32 1.21
CA ASN A 92 -27.49 28.17 2.05
C ASN A 92 -26.32 27.67 2.89
N HIS A 93 -25.14 28.26 2.75
CA HIS A 93 -23.97 27.83 3.54
C HIS A 93 -24.16 28.25 5.02
N PRO A 94 -24.03 27.32 6.01
CA PRO A 94 -24.26 27.64 7.42
C PRO A 94 -23.13 28.51 7.97
N LEU A 95 -23.42 29.21 9.06
CA LEU A 95 -22.45 30.07 9.77
C LEU A 95 -21.59 29.24 10.76
N ASP A 96 -21.06 28.12 10.32
CA ASP A 96 -20.40 27.11 11.14
C ASP A 96 -18.89 27.27 11.25
N CYS A 97 -18.27 28.31 10.67
CA CYS A 97 -16.81 28.45 10.66
C CYS A 97 -16.15 28.24 12.04
N PRO A 98 -16.71 28.76 13.15
CA PRO A 98 -16.14 28.53 14.49
C PRO A 98 -16.15 27.07 14.96
N VAL A 99 -17.03 26.23 14.42
CA VAL A 99 -17.16 24.79 14.76
C VAL A 99 -16.92 23.87 13.57
N CYS A 100 -16.41 24.40 12.46
CA CYS A 100 -16.10 23.65 11.25
C CYS A 100 -14.63 23.23 11.23
N ASP A 101 -14.33 21.94 11.03
CA ASP A 101 -12.94 21.42 10.99
C ASP A 101 -12.11 22.02 9.85
N GLN A 102 -12.78 22.45 8.77
CA GLN A 102 -12.13 23.11 7.63
C GLN A 102 -11.77 24.58 7.92
N GLY A 103 -12.25 25.17 9.03
CA GLY A 103 -11.95 26.56 9.38
C GLY A 103 -10.46 26.85 9.42
N GLY A 104 -9.99 27.85 8.64
CA GLY A 104 -8.58 28.20 8.48
C GLY A 104 -7.86 27.52 7.29
N MET A 105 -8.46 26.46 6.69
CA MET A 105 -7.98 25.83 5.45
C MET A 105 -9.13 25.63 4.46
N CYS A 106 -10.09 26.56 4.41
CA CYS A 106 -11.34 26.44 3.65
C CYS A 106 -11.26 27.30 2.37
N GLU A 107 -11.26 26.66 1.21
CA GLU A 107 -11.28 27.40 -0.07
C GLU A 107 -12.47 28.38 -0.15
N LEU A 108 -13.64 28.01 0.38
CA LEU A 108 -14.81 28.88 0.39
C LEU A 108 -14.61 30.11 1.27
N GLN A 109 -13.99 29.96 2.45
CA GLN A 109 -13.70 31.05 3.37
C GLN A 109 -12.72 32.05 2.73
N ASP A 110 -11.64 31.56 2.14
CA ASP A 110 -10.61 32.39 1.51
C ASP A 110 -11.17 33.12 0.28
N GLN A 111 -11.90 32.42 -0.56
CA GLN A 111 -12.54 33.01 -1.73
C GLN A 111 -13.64 34.00 -1.36
N ALA A 112 -14.38 33.77 -0.26
CA ALA A 112 -15.38 34.70 0.24
C ALA A 112 -14.76 36.02 0.72
N LEU A 113 -13.60 35.95 1.37
CA LEU A 113 -12.83 37.15 1.78
C LEU A 113 -12.30 37.94 0.58
N MET A 114 -11.76 37.25 -0.43
CA MET A 114 -11.14 37.88 -1.59
C MET A 114 -12.14 38.38 -2.62
N HIS A 115 -13.23 37.68 -2.87
CA HIS A 115 -14.15 37.89 -3.98
C HIS A 115 -15.61 38.08 -3.56
N GLY A 116 -15.92 37.97 -2.25
CA GLY A 116 -17.27 38.11 -1.76
C GLY A 116 -17.71 39.54 -1.48
N ARG A 117 -18.89 39.67 -0.86
CA ARG A 117 -19.44 40.91 -0.32
C ARG A 117 -19.23 40.96 1.18
N VAL A 118 -19.09 42.14 1.76
CA VAL A 118 -18.92 42.34 3.21
C VAL A 118 -20.19 42.03 4.01
N LYS A 119 -21.36 42.22 3.39
CA LYS A 119 -22.67 42.00 4.03
C LYS A 119 -23.54 41.05 3.21
N SER A 120 -24.23 40.15 3.88
CA SER A 120 -25.25 39.32 3.26
C SER A 120 -26.54 40.15 3.06
N ARG A 121 -27.19 39.93 1.92
CA ARG A 121 -28.52 40.50 1.61
C ARG A 121 -29.62 39.45 1.78
N TYR A 122 -29.23 38.21 2.11
CA TYR A 122 -30.15 37.08 2.26
C TYR A 122 -30.75 37.08 3.67
N ALA A 123 -32.08 37.13 3.75
CA ALA A 123 -32.82 37.22 5.01
C ALA A 123 -33.71 35.98 5.26
N GLN A 124 -33.71 34.98 4.36
CA GLN A 124 -34.51 33.77 4.52
C GLN A 124 -33.76 32.70 5.32
N GLU A 125 -34.50 31.68 5.78
CA GLU A 125 -33.90 30.54 6.46
C GLU A 125 -32.96 29.75 5.51
N LYS A 126 -31.86 29.27 6.05
CA LYS A 126 -30.91 28.46 5.30
C LYS A 126 -31.37 27.01 5.28
N ARG A 127 -31.14 26.32 4.16
CA ARG A 127 -31.43 24.90 4.01
C ARG A 127 -30.61 24.06 4.99
N VAL A 128 -31.20 23.02 5.55
CA VAL A 128 -30.54 21.97 6.33
C VAL A 128 -30.60 20.66 5.55
N VAL A 129 -29.49 19.94 5.50
CA VAL A 129 -29.35 18.63 4.84
C VAL A 129 -29.01 17.57 5.87
N ILE A 130 -29.61 16.39 5.74
CA ILE A 130 -29.34 15.26 6.63
C ILE A 130 -27.92 14.74 6.38
N ASP A 131 -27.22 14.43 7.45
CA ASP A 131 -25.92 13.79 7.41
C ASP A 131 -26.09 12.27 7.34
N TYR A 132 -25.76 11.69 6.19
CA TYR A 132 -25.78 10.24 6.01
C TYR A 132 -24.48 9.62 6.48
N ASN A 133 -24.57 8.43 7.07
CA ASN A 133 -23.39 7.64 7.40
C ASN A 133 -22.85 7.00 6.11
N ILE A 134 -21.62 7.34 5.72
CA ILE A 134 -20.95 6.83 4.53
C ILE A 134 -19.75 5.92 4.86
N GLY A 135 -19.63 5.50 6.11
CA GLY A 135 -18.60 4.63 6.62
C GLY A 135 -17.87 5.20 7.84
N PRO A 136 -16.94 4.45 8.42
CA PRO A 136 -16.26 4.85 9.66
C PRO A 136 -15.16 5.91 9.46
N LEU A 137 -14.63 6.06 8.24
CA LEU A 137 -13.48 6.91 7.96
C LEU A 137 -13.86 8.39 7.74
N ILE A 138 -15.02 8.63 7.13
CA ILE A 138 -15.44 9.97 6.69
C ILE A 138 -16.67 10.42 7.46
N LYS A 139 -16.57 11.53 8.16
CA LYS A 139 -17.69 12.21 8.79
C LYS A 139 -18.31 13.22 7.82
N THR A 140 -19.60 13.13 7.62
CA THR A 140 -20.38 14.05 6.78
C THR A 140 -20.94 15.23 7.57
N ASN A 141 -20.93 16.43 6.96
CA ASN A 141 -21.65 17.63 7.40
C ASN A 141 -22.24 18.29 6.13
N MET A 142 -23.26 17.64 5.55
CA MET A 142 -23.71 17.92 4.19
C MET A 142 -24.42 19.25 4.01
N THR A 143 -24.89 19.87 5.09
CA THR A 143 -25.38 21.25 5.05
C THR A 143 -24.32 22.24 4.55
N ARG A 144 -23.01 21.94 4.74
CA ARG A 144 -21.89 22.75 4.27
C ARG A 144 -21.55 22.53 2.79
N CYS A 145 -22.13 21.52 2.15
CA CYS A 145 -21.83 21.15 0.76
C CYS A 145 -22.23 22.25 -0.22
N ILE A 146 -21.29 22.65 -1.11
CA ILE A 146 -21.51 23.64 -2.19
C ILE A 146 -21.76 22.98 -3.56
N HIS A 147 -22.04 21.69 -3.61
CA HIS A 147 -22.34 20.92 -4.83
C HIS A 147 -21.29 21.03 -5.94
N CYS A 148 -20.01 21.14 -5.58
CA CYS A 148 -18.92 21.25 -6.55
C CYS A 148 -18.65 19.94 -7.31
N THR A 149 -19.18 18.82 -6.84
CA THR A 149 -19.04 17.48 -7.41
C THR A 149 -17.61 16.91 -7.49
N ARG A 150 -16.61 17.52 -6.82
CA ARG A 150 -15.24 16.98 -6.82
C ARG A 150 -15.20 15.56 -6.26
N CYS A 151 -15.87 15.29 -5.14
CA CYS A 151 -15.93 13.95 -4.52
C CYS A 151 -16.60 12.90 -5.42
N VAL A 152 -17.65 13.27 -6.15
CA VAL A 152 -18.34 12.38 -7.10
C VAL A 152 -17.40 12.00 -8.25
N ARG A 153 -16.76 12.99 -8.85
CA ARG A 153 -15.80 12.78 -9.95
C ARG A 153 -14.55 12.03 -9.48
N PHE A 154 -14.07 12.29 -8.27
CA PHE A 154 -13.00 11.49 -7.68
C PHE A 154 -13.40 10.01 -7.60
N GLY A 155 -14.60 9.70 -7.05
CA GLY A 155 -15.09 8.33 -6.99
C GLY A 155 -15.10 7.67 -8.37
N GLU A 156 -15.67 8.35 -9.37
CA GLU A 156 -15.83 7.81 -10.73
C GLU A 156 -14.51 7.74 -11.51
N GLU A 157 -13.68 8.78 -11.48
CA GLU A 157 -12.52 8.91 -12.36
C GLU A 157 -11.25 8.31 -11.74
N ILE A 158 -11.02 8.53 -10.44
CA ILE A 158 -9.80 8.14 -9.73
C ILE A 158 -9.98 6.79 -9.04
N ALA A 159 -10.94 6.69 -8.10
CA ALA A 159 -11.18 5.48 -7.34
C ALA A 159 -11.86 4.36 -8.15
N GLY A 160 -12.54 4.69 -9.24
CA GLY A 160 -13.24 3.73 -10.09
C GLY A 160 -14.55 3.21 -9.53
N ILE A 161 -15.13 3.91 -8.56
CA ILE A 161 -16.40 3.55 -7.90
C ILE A 161 -17.50 4.57 -8.23
N LYS A 162 -18.75 4.10 -8.32
CA LYS A 162 -19.92 4.95 -8.61
C LYS A 162 -20.94 4.98 -7.45
N GLU A 163 -20.47 4.76 -6.25
CA GLU A 163 -21.33 4.65 -5.08
C GLU A 163 -21.81 6.02 -4.56
N PHE A 164 -21.05 7.07 -4.87
CA PHE A 164 -21.33 8.44 -4.41
C PHE A 164 -21.76 9.32 -5.57
N GLY A 165 -22.86 10.00 -5.43
CA GLY A 165 -23.43 10.74 -6.55
C GLY A 165 -24.33 11.90 -6.14
N ALA A 166 -24.79 12.66 -7.15
CA ALA A 166 -25.74 13.74 -6.99
C ALA A 166 -27.16 13.23 -7.19
N ILE A 167 -27.99 13.33 -6.17
CA ILE A 167 -29.36 12.84 -6.15
C ILE A 167 -30.32 14.03 -6.00
N GLY A 168 -31.43 14.01 -6.73
CA GLY A 168 -32.38 15.13 -6.75
C GLY A 168 -32.01 16.22 -7.75
N ARG A 169 -32.64 17.40 -7.64
CA ARG A 169 -32.39 18.56 -8.52
C ARG A 169 -32.78 19.87 -7.82
N GLY A 170 -32.22 20.97 -8.30
CA GLY A 170 -32.51 22.31 -7.76
C GLY A 170 -32.11 22.40 -6.28
N GLU A 171 -32.98 22.92 -5.45
CA GLU A 171 -32.75 23.04 -4.01
C GLU A 171 -32.74 21.68 -3.28
N GLY A 172 -33.38 20.67 -3.85
CA GLY A 172 -33.36 19.29 -3.33
C GLY A 172 -32.17 18.45 -3.82
N LEU A 173 -31.14 19.05 -4.46
CA LEU A 173 -29.91 18.35 -4.86
C LEU A 173 -29.09 18.00 -3.62
N GLU A 174 -28.76 16.73 -3.45
CA GLU A 174 -27.90 16.21 -2.38
C GLU A 174 -26.77 15.37 -2.95
N ILE A 175 -25.61 15.46 -2.35
CA ILE A 175 -24.47 14.58 -2.64
C ILE A 175 -24.46 13.50 -1.57
N ARG A 176 -24.69 12.25 -1.98
CA ARG A 176 -24.74 11.09 -1.07
C ARG A 176 -24.52 9.77 -1.78
N THR A 177 -24.45 8.66 -1.04
CA THR A 177 -24.45 7.31 -1.61
C THR A 177 -25.84 6.97 -2.19
N TYR A 178 -25.89 6.21 -3.27
CA TYR A 178 -27.16 5.80 -3.91
C TYR A 178 -27.94 4.81 -3.04
N LEU A 179 -27.23 3.86 -2.44
CA LEU A 179 -27.72 2.98 -1.39
C LEU A 179 -27.15 3.49 -0.07
N SER A 180 -27.84 3.30 1.05
CA SER A 180 -27.34 3.70 2.37
C SER A 180 -26.16 2.80 2.82
N ALA A 181 -25.19 2.62 1.94
CA ALA A 181 -24.01 1.80 2.13
C ALA A 181 -22.77 2.65 2.37
N ALA A 182 -21.80 2.10 3.07
CA ALA A 182 -20.47 2.70 3.21
C ALA A 182 -19.78 2.77 1.85
N ILE A 183 -18.91 3.76 1.68
CA ILE A 183 -18.02 3.84 0.52
C ILE A 183 -16.93 2.77 0.71
N ASN A 184 -16.85 1.86 -0.25
CA ASN A 184 -15.91 0.73 -0.20
C ASN A 184 -14.74 0.92 -1.18
N SER A 185 -13.87 1.86 -0.89
CA SER A 185 -12.65 2.09 -1.67
C SER A 185 -11.48 2.29 -0.72
N PRO A 186 -10.32 1.66 -0.97
CA PRO A 186 -9.12 1.86 -0.16
C PRO A 186 -8.49 3.26 -0.32
N MET A 187 -9.12 4.14 -1.12
CA MET A 187 -8.70 5.52 -1.34
C MET A 187 -9.78 6.53 -0.94
N SER A 188 -10.81 6.11 -0.20
CA SER A 188 -12.00 6.93 0.10
C SER A 188 -11.65 8.23 0.82
N GLY A 189 -10.66 8.23 1.70
CA GLY A 189 -10.22 9.38 2.47
C GLY A 189 -9.74 10.58 1.64
N ASN A 190 -9.35 10.39 0.38
CA ASN A 190 -8.99 11.50 -0.50
C ASN A 190 -10.19 12.43 -0.82
N MET A 191 -11.42 11.97 -0.62
CA MET A 191 -12.60 12.83 -0.74
C MET A 191 -12.59 13.97 0.29
N ILE A 192 -11.89 13.80 1.42
CA ILE A 192 -11.72 14.81 2.47
C ILE A 192 -10.89 15.97 1.93
N ASP A 193 -9.73 15.67 1.31
CA ASP A 193 -8.78 16.70 0.86
C ASP A 193 -9.30 17.49 -0.34
N ILE A 194 -9.97 16.81 -1.28
CA ILE A 194 -10.49 17.49 -2.48
C ILE A 194 -11.80 18.25 -2.20
N CYS A 195 -12.43 18.05 -1.04
CA CYS A 195 -13.62 18.82 -0.68
C CYS A 195 -13.22 20.25 -0.33
N PRO A 196 -13.70 21.28 -1.05
CA PRO A 196 -13.28 22.66 -0.84
C PRO A 196 -13.86 23.29 0.41
N VAL A 197 -14.71 22.54 1.14
CA VAL A 197 -15.45 22.98 2.34
C VAL A 197 -15.49 21.86 3.36
N GLY A 198 -15.83 22.15 4.62
CA GLY A 198 -15.94 21.17 5.69
C GLY A 198 -17.20 20.30 5.62
N ALA A 199 -17.57 19.82 4.43
CA ALA A 199 -18.68 18.90 4.25
C ALA A 199 -18.28 17.44 4.43
N LEU A 200 -17.03 17.10 4.12
CA LEU A 200 -16.42 15.79 4.33
C LEU A 200 -15.19 15.98 5.22
N ASN A 201 -15.13 15.31 6.35
CA ASN A 201 -14.09 15.47 7.36
C ASN A 201 -13.55 14.10 7.78
N ALA A 202 -12.31 14.02 8.26
CA ALA A 202 -11.77 12.79 8.82
C ALA A 202 -12.45 12.46 10.16
N SER A 203 -13.07 11.28 10.26
CA SER A 203 -13.77 10.88 11.49
C SER A 203 -12.87 10.88 12.74
N PRO A 204 -11.61 10.35 12.69
CA PRO A 204 -10.77 10.27 13.89
C PRO A 204 -10.35 11.61 14.47
N SER A 205 -10.13 12.61 13.61
CA SER A 205 -9.69 13.96 14.03
C SER A 205 -10.82 14.99 14.12
N HIS A 206 -12.09 14.55 13.91
CA HIS A 206 -13.22 15.46 13.88
C HIS A 206 -13.39 16.24 15.19
N MET A 207 -13.43 17.57 15.10
CA MET A 207 -13.56 18.53 16.21
C MET A 207 -12.50 18.44 17.32
N LYS A 208 -11.30 17.89 17.03
CA LYS A 208 -10.24 17.73 18.03
C LYS A 208 -9.20 18.85 18.05
N GLY A 209 -9.09 19.68 17.00
CA GLY A 209 -8.08 20.74 16.91
C GLY A 209 -8.32 21.69 15.74
N ARG A 210 -7.54 22.75 15.68
CA ARG A 210 -7.60 23.79 14.66
C ARG A 210 -6.39 23.74 13.74
N THR A 211 -6.57 24.03 12.49
CA THR A 211 -5.53 23.90 11.45
C THR A 211 -4.32 24.80 11.69
N TRP A 212 -4.51 25.96 12.29
CA TRP A 212 -3.41 26.90 12.63
C TRP A 212 -2.61 26.52 13.89
N GLU A 213 -3.05 25.49 14.61
CA GLU A 213 -2.34 24.93 15.77
C GLU A 213 -1.42 23.77 15.36
N LEU A 214 -1.53 23.31 14.10
CA LEU A 214 -0.86 22.12 13.61
C LEU A 214 0.50 22.46 12.98
N GLU A 215 1.50 21.70 13.37
CA GLU A 215 2.79 21.69 12.71
C GLU A 215 2.78 20.65 11.59
N GLU A 216 3.31 20.98 10.40
CA GLU A 216 3.38 20.10 9.24
C GLU A 216 4.77 19.49 9.10
N ILE A 217 4.87 18.16 9.18
CA ILE A 217 6.12 17.41 9.13
C ILE A 217 6.07 16.43 7.96
N LYS A 218 7.12 16.44 7.13
CA LYS A 218 7.23 15.60 5.93
C LYS A 218 7.52 14.15 6.30
N SER A 219 6.74 13.22 5.70
CA SER A 219 6.92 11.80 5.89
C SER A 219 6.69 11.00 4.62
N VAL A 220 6.85 9.68 4.74
CA VAL A 220 6.62 8.69 3.70
C VAL A 220 5.80 7.55 4.30
N SER A 221 4.86 7.01 3.54
CA SER A 221 4.04 5.88 3.98
C SER A 221 4.88 4.63 4.24
N ALA A 222 4.54 3.91 5.30
CA ALA A 222 5.17 2.66 5.72
C ALA A 222 4.33 1.41 5.36
N HIS A 223 3.25 1.55 4.60
CA HIS A 223 2.23 0.49 4.49
C HIS A 223 2.16 -0.19 3.13
N ASP A 224 2.94 0.26 2.16
CA ASP A 224 3.07 -0.37 0.85
C ASP A 224 4.43 -0.06 0.18
N CYS A 225 4.73 -0.78 -0.90
CA CYS A 225 6.02 -0.67 -1.57
C CYS A 225 6.18 0.57 -2.47
N ILE A 226 5.17 1.42 -2.56
CA ILE A 226 5.16 2.60 -3.44
C ILE A 226 5.95 3.75 -2.83
N GLY A 227 5.87 3.90 -1.50
CA GLY A 227 6.45 5.03 -0.79
C GLY A 227 5.68 6.32 -1.02
N SER A 228 4.35 6.28 -0.87
CA SER A 228 3.50 7.46 -0.98
C SER A 228 3.96 8.58 -0.07
N ASN A 229 4.09 9.79 -0.62
CA ASN A 229 4.54 10.96 0.13
C ASN A 229 3.37 11.55 0.93
N ILE A 230 3.60 11.76 2.21
CA ILE A 230 2.61 12.24 3.17
C ILE A 230 3.16 13.38 4.01
N ASN A 231 2.27 14.19 4.58
CA ASN A 231 2.57 15.11 5.67
C ASN A 231 1.83 14.66 6.92
N MET A 232 2.55 14.61 8.03
CA MET A 232 1.97 14.47 9.35
C MET A 232 1.65 15.86 9.89
N HIS A 233 0.42 16.08 10.30
CA HIS A 233 0.04 17.24 11.06
C HIS A 233 0.11 16.89 12.55
N VAL A 234 0.93 17.60 13.29
CA VAL A 234 1.25 17.32 14.70
C VAL A 234 0.75 18.44 15.58
N PHE A 235 0.21 18.10 16.73
CA PHE A 235 -0.23 19.00 17.78
C PHE A 235 0.12 18.42 19.15
N ASP A 236 0.76 19.21 19.99
CA ASP A 236 1.15 18.81 21.37
C ASP A 236 1.84 17.43 21.42
N ASN A 237 2.87 17.26 20.58
CA ASN A 237 3.63 16.00 20.44
C ASN A 237 2.81 14.77 20.01
N ASN A 238 1.63 14.94 19.41
CA ASN A 238 0.79 13.86 18.92
C ASN A 238 0.52 14.03 17.43
N VAL A 239 0.52 12.95 16.67
CA VAL A 239 0.07 12.98 15.29
C VAL A 239 -1.44 13.17 15.28
N PHE A 240 -1.89 14.32 14.81
CA PHE A 240 -3.28 14.71 14.77
C PHE A 240 -4.02 14.12 13.57
N ARG A 241 -3.39 14.16 12.40
CA ARG A 241 -3.86 13.59 11.15
C ARG A 241 -2.73 13.44 10.14
N VAL A 242 -2.94 12.61 9.14
CA VAL A 242 -2.06 12.45 7.99
C VAL A 242 -2.78 12.92 6.73
N VAL A 243 -2.08 13.69 5.89
CA VAL A 243 -2.58 14.21 4.62
C VAL A 243 -1.60 13.91 3.48
N PRO A 244 -2.05 13.84 2.21
CA PRO A 244 -1.14 13.63 1.11
C PRO A 244 -0.18 14.81 0.94
N ARG A 245 1.06 14.50 0.55
CA ARG A 245 2.06 15.46 0.07
C ARG A 245 2.26 15.23 -1.42
N GLU A 246 2.15 16.30 -2.19
CA GLU A 246 2.27 16.23 -3.64
C GLU A 246 3.64 15.68 -4.08
N ASN A 247 3.60 14.62 -4.89
CA ASN A 247 4.75 14.09 -5.61
C ASN A 247 4.31 13.48 -6.94
N GLU A 248 4.47 14.24 -8.03
CA GLU A 248 4.05 13.85 -9.39
C GLU A 248 4.73 12.57 -9.90
N LYS A 249 5.88 12.18 -9.35
CA LYS A 249 6.58 10.97 -9.75
C LYS A 249 5.96 9.71 -9.15
N ILE A 250 5.42 9.78 -7.94
CA ILE A 250 4.97 8.63 -7.14
C ILE A 250 3.45 8.63 -7.01
N ASN A 251 2.93 9.39 -6.05
CA ASN A 251 1.52 9.36 -5.65
C ASN A 251 0.67 10.53 -6.17
N GLU A 252 1.26 11.45 -6.91
CA GLU A 252 0.62 12.73 -7.26
C GLU A 252 0.11 13.41 -5.97
N ILE A 253 -1.20 13.52 -5.79
CA ILE A 253 -1.83 14.10 -4.60
C ILE A 253 -2.71 13.09 -3.85
N TRP A 254 -2.54 11.79 -4.11
CA TRP A 254 -3.40 10.73 -3.57
C TRP A 254 -2.64 9.86 -2.58
N ILE A 255 -3.34 9.36 -1.55
CA ILE A 255 -2.84 8.36 -0.62
C ILE A 255 -3.90 7.30 -0.33
N SER A 256 -3.50 6.14 0.17
CA SER A 256 -4.45 5.11 0.60
C SER A 256 -5.08 5.46 1.96
N ASP A 257 -6.21 4.81 2.27
CA ASP A 257 -6.87 5.01 3.56
C ASP A 257 -6.02 4.48 4.72
N ARG A 258 -5.23 3.41 4.50
CA ARG A 258 -4.29 2.92 5.50
C ARG A 258 -3.17 3.94 5.78
N ASP A 259 -2.65 4.63 4.77
CA ASP A 259 -1.65 5.70 4.94
C ASP A 259 -2.21 6.84 5.77
N ARG A 260 -3.49 7.15 5.56
CA ARG A 260 -4.17 8.29 6.18
C ARG A 260 -4.51 8.07 7.65
N PHE A 261 -4.93 6.85 8.03
CA PHE A 261 -5.56 6.60 9.32
C PHE A 261 -4.75 5.69 10.26
N SER A 262 -3.65 5.11 9.81
CA SER A 262 -2.83 4.20 10.61
C SER A 262 -2.20 4.85 11.85
N TYR A 263 -2.03 6.17 11.87
CA TYR A 263 -1.50 6.91 13.03
C TYR A 263 -2.30 6.69 14.32
N GLU A 264 -3.57 6.31 14.23
CA GLU A 264 -4.40 5.99 15.41
C GLU A 264 -3.82 4.84 16.26
N ALA A 265 -2.89 4.05 15.70
CA ALA A 265 -2.26 2.94 16.39
C ALA A 265 -1.26 3.35 17.48
N ILE A 266 -0.73 4.58 17.43
CA ILE A 266 0.38 5.03 18.30
C ILE A 266 0.10 4.74 19.79
N ASP A 267 -1.10 5.01 20.26
CA ASP A 267 -1.52 4.84 21.65
C ASP A 267 -2.37 3.59 21.92
N HIS A 268 -2.29 2.56 21.02
CA HIS A 268 -3.02 1.33 21.22
C HIS A 268 -2.60 0.59 22.51
N ASN A 269 -3.51 -0.19 23.10
CA ASN A 269 -3.26 -0.90 24.35
C ASN A 269 -2.10 -1.91 24.30
N ASP A 270 -1.84 -2.51 23.14
CA ASP A 270 -0.71 -3.43 22.92
C ASP A 270 0.64 -2.74 22.85
N ARG A 271 0.67 -1.39 22.90
CA ARG A 271 1.90 -0.62 22.87
C ARG A 271 2.81 -0.98 24.03
N ILE A 272 4.06 -1.35 23.74
CA ILE A 272 5.07 -1.60 24.76
C ILE A 272 5.56 -0.24 25.29
N LYS A 273 5.29 0.03 26.57
CA LYS A 273 5.54 1.33 27.20
C LYS A 273 6.90 1.41 27.87
N LYS A 274 7.39 0.29 28.38
CA LYS A 274 8.68 0.16 29.09
C LYS A 274 9.37 -1.13 28.70
N PRO A 275 10.70 -1.24 28.88
CA PRO A 275 11.35 -2.52 28.76
C PRO A 275 10.73 -3.54 29.71
N ILE A 276 10.54 -4.77 29.23
CA ILE A 276 9.98 -5.88 30.00
C ILE A 276 11.02 -7.00 30.02
N ALA A 277 11.25 -7.62 31.17
CA ALA A 277 12.11 -8.78 31.31
C ALA A 277 11.46 -9.89 32.13
N LYS A 278 11.72 -11.14 31.74
CA LYS A 278 11.26 -12.34 32.45
C LYS A 278 12.26 -12.65 33.58
N ILE A 279 11.91 -12.31 34.81
CA ILE A 279 12.73 -12.53 36.00
C ILE A 279 11.99 -13.52 36.93
N ASN A 280 12.64 -14.62 37.25
CA ASN A 280 12.04 -15.70 38.07
C ASN A 280 10.70 -16.21 37.50
N GLY A 281 10.61 -16.33 36.16
CA GLY A 281 9.43 -16.80 35.44
C GLY A 281 8.28 -15.80 35.33
N ARG A 282 8.46 -14.54 35.77
CA ARG A 282 7.46 -13.48 35.68
C ARG A 282 7.95 -12.33 34.82
N HIS A 283 7.09 -11.79 33.95
CA HIS A 283 7.36 -10.61 33.16
C HIS A 283 7.15 -9.36 34.02
N ILE A 284 8.21 -8.58 34.20
CA ILE A 284 8.19 -7.33 34.98
C ILE A 284 8.78 -6.19 34.13
N GLU A 285 8.26 -5.00 34.36
CA GLU A 285 8.85 -3.78 33.81
C GLU A 285 10.19 -3.50 34.45
N VAL A 286 11.19 -3.16 33.64
CA VAL A 286 12.56 -2.86 34.08
C VAL A 286 13.06 -1.57 33.46
N GLU A 287 14.14 -1.01 34.01
CA GLU A 287 14.82 0.12 33.38
C GLU A 287 15.69 -0.34 32.18
N TRP A 288 16.01 0.59 31.29
CA TRP A 288 16.78 0.29 30.08
C TRP A 288 18.13 -0.37 30.37
N ASP A 289 18.87 0.16 31.34
CA ASP A 289 20.20 -0.37 31.69
C ASP A 289 20.12 -1.80 32.20
N GLN A 290 19.10 -2.11 33.00
CA GLN A 290 18.84 -3.48 33.48
C GLN A 290 18.50 -4.43 32.36
N ALA A 291 17.63 -4.00 31.42
CA ALA A 291 17.30 -4.80 30.24
C ALA A 291 18.54 -5.09 29.38
N PHE A 292 19.38 -4.11 29.16
CA PHE A 292 20.61 -4.26 28.40
C PHE A 292 21.63 -5.20 29.08
N GLU A 293 21.79 -5.13 30.41
CA GLU A 293 22.67 -6.07 31.13
C GLU A 293 22.18 -7.52 31.02
N ILE A 294 20.87 -7.75 31.13
CA ILE A 294 20.28 -9.10 30.92
C ILE A 294 20.58 -9.61 29.50
N ILE A 295 20.36 -8.77 28.48
CA ILE A 295 20.63 -9.13 27.08
C ILE A 295 22.10 -9.48 26.89
N LYS A 296 23.01 -8.67 27.43
CA LYS A 296 24.46 -8.88 27.35
C LYS A 296 24.87 -10.21 27.96
N GLU A 297 24.42 -10.49 29.17
CA GLU A 297 24.71 -11.73 29.90
C GLU A 297 24.19 -12.95 29.12
N LYS A 298 22.95 -12.91 28.66
CA LYS A 298 22.33 -13.99 27.89
C LYS A 298 23.08 -14.24 26.59
N LEU A 299 23.29 -13.20 25.79
CA LEU A 299 23.97 -13.33 24.51
C LEU A 299 25.43 -13.77 24.64
N GLN A 300 26.14 -13.51 25.76
CA GLN A 300 27.51 -14.01 25.96
C GLN A 300 27.56 -15.54 26.11
N ASN A 301 26.53 -16.15 26.66
CA ASN A 301 26.52 -17.57 27.03
C ASN A 301 25.89 -18.49 25.95
N ILE A 302 25.20 -17.95 24.95
CA ILE A 302 24.49 -18.70 23.92
C ILE A 302 25.39 -19.01 22.71
N ASP A 303 25.19 -20.18 22.09
CA ASP A 303 25.83 -20.54 20.83
C ASP A 303 25.32 -19.66 19.69
N LYS A 304 26.17 -18.83 19.12
CA LYS A 304 25.83 -17.88 18.05
C LYS A 304 25.41 -18.59 16.75
N LYS A 305 25.90 -19.80 16.48
CA LYS A 305 25.53 -20.59 15.31
C LYS A 305 24.11 -21.15 15.42
N LYS A 306 23.61 -21.27 16.65
CA LYS A 306 22.24 -21.67 16.96
C LYS A 306 21.38 -20.45 17.33
N SER A 307 21.66 -19.32 16.78
CA SER A 307 20.91 -18.09 16.99
C SER A 307 20.42 -17.54 15.65
N ALA A 308 19.21 -16.94 15.62
CA ALA A 308 18.65 -16.30 14.44
C ALA A 308 18.12 -14.90 14.75
N GLY A 309 18.17 -14.02 13.77
CA GLY A 309 17.57 -12.70 13.82
C GLY A 309 16.60 -12.46 12.67
N PHE A 310 15.39 -12.01 13.00
CA PHE A 310 14.35 -11.66 12.04
C PHE A 310 13.99 -10.19 12.16
N ILE A 311 13.93 -9.49 11.04
CA ILE A 311 13.60 -8.07 10.99
C ILE A 311 12.45 -7.80 10.03
N SER A 312 11.55 -6.89 10.43
CA SER A 312 10.48 -6.43 9.56
C SER A 312 11.01 -5.66 8.34
N ALA A 313 10.46 -5.96 7.19
CA ALA A 313 10.70 -5.19 5.98
C ALA A 313 10.01 -3.80 5.99
N ASN A 314 9.23 -3.47 7.03
CA ASN A 314 8.73 -2.11 7.28
C ASN A 314 9.67 -1.27 8.17
N SER A 315 10.82 -1.85 8.61
CA SER A 315 11.85 -1.11 9.32
C SER A 315 12.62 -0.19 8.36
N THR A 316 13.18 0.88 8.90
CA THR A 316 13.98 1.83 8.10
C THR A 316 15.28 1.20 7.58
N VAL A 317 15.85 1.76 6.54
CA VAL A 317 17.16 1.33 6.00
C VAL A 317 18.24 1.35 7.08
N GLU A 318 18.20 2.36 7.96
CA GLU A 318 19.13 2.53 9.07
C GLU A 318 19.01 1.39 10.08
N GLU A 319 17.78 1.04 10.44
CA GLU A 319 17.50 -0.07 11.36
C GLU A 319 17.91 -1.40 10.76
N GLN A 320 17.55 -1.66 9.50
CA GLN A 320 17.92 -2.86 8.77
C GLN A 320 19.45 -3.02 8.66
N TYR A 321 20.14 -1.92 8.32
CA TYR A 321 21.61 -1.92 8.24
C TYR A 321 22.26 -2.20 9.59
N LEU A 322 21.83 -1.51 10.65
CA LEU A 322 22.40 -1.69 11.99
C LEU A 322 22.06 -3.06 12.58
N PHE A 323 20.88 -3.59 12.31
CA PHE A 323 20.45 -4.90 12.79
C PHE A 323 21.34 -6.02 12.24
N GLN A 324 21.48 -6.10 10.91
CA GLN A 324 22.34 -7.11 10.33
C GLN A 324 23.83 -6.93 10.72
N LYS A 325 24.28 -5.67 10.80
CA LYS A 325 25.66 -5.35 11.20
C LYS A 325 25.94 -5.80 12.63
N TRP A 326 25.05 -5.48 13.59
CA TRP A 326 25.14 -5.93 14.98
C TRP A 326 25.21 -7.46 15.09
N LEU A 327 24.29 -8.17 14.43
CA LEU A 327 24.23 -9.62 14.52
C LEU A 327 25.48 -10.29 13.94
N ARG A 328 25.96 -9.82 12.80
CA ARG A 328 27.20 -10.36 12.18
C ARG A 328 28.44 -10.03 13.01
N GLU A 329 28.49 -8.86 13.65
CA GLU A 329 29.57 -8.50 14.56
C GLU A 329 29.68 -9.41 15.78
N ILE A 330 28.60 -10.09 16.15
CA ILE A 330 28.56 -11.10 17.24
C ILE A 330 28.45 -12.53 16.70
N ASP A 331 28.79 -12.76 15.43
CA ASP A 331 28.84 -14.07 14.75
C ASP A 331 27.48 -14.76 14.55
N ILE A 332 26.35 -14.03 14.58
CA ILE A 332 25.03 -14.53 14.19
C ILE A 332 24.80 -14.26 12.71
N ASN A 333 24.72 -15.31 11.88
CA ASN A 333 24.57 -15.22 10.43
C ASN A 333 23.21 -15.66 9.91
N ASN A 334 22.36 -16.28 10.73
CA ASN A 334 20.99 -16.65 10.39
C ASN A 334 20.11 -15.41 10.48
N ILE A 335 20.14 -14.57 9.45
CA ILE A 335 19.45 -13.27 9.39
C ILE A 335 18.52 -13.28 8.18
N ASP A 336 17.23 -13.01 8.38
CA ASP A 336 16.30 -12.92 7.26
C ASP A 336 15.16 -11.91 7.55
N TYR A 337 14.65 -11.25 6.50
CA TYR A 337 13.45 -10.43 6.56
C TYR A 337 12.24 -11.12 5.90
N ARG A 338 12.46 -12.19 5.12
CA ARG A 338 11.45 -12.89 4.30
C ARG A 338 10.64 -13.89 5.11
N VAL A 339 10.19 -13.49 6.30
CA VAL A 339 9.52 -14.36 7.27
C VAL A 339 8.15 -14.89 6.79
N SER A 340 7.52 -14.20 5.85
CA SER A 340 6.24 -14.60 5.27
C SER A 340 6.39 -15.46 3.99
N GLN A 341 7.61 -15.66 3.48
CA GLN A 341 7.88 -16.50 2.31
C GLN A 341 7.92 -17.99 2.68
N CYS A 342 7.39 -18.86 1.79
CA CYS A 342 7.37 -20.31 2.05
C CYS A 342 8.36 -21.11 1.19
N ASN A 343 8.81 -20.56 0.08
CA ASN A 343 9.73 -21.25 -0.85
C ASN A 343 11.02 -20.46 -0.99
N PHE A 344 12.15 -21.14 -0.78
CA PHE A 344 13.49 -20.56 -0.84
C PHE A 344 14.39 -21.27 -1.86
N GLU A 345 13.83 -22.09 -2.74
CA GLU A 345 14.57 -22.70 -3.85
C GLU A 345 15.12 -21.61 -4.76
N ASN A 346 16.39 -21.72 -5.18
CA ASN A 346 17.03 -20.70 -6.02
C ASN A 346 17.04 -19.28 -5.43
N GLN A 347 17.01 -19.13 -4.10
CA GLN A 347 17.01 -17.84 -3.41
C GLN A 347 18.23 -16.96 -3.70
N ASP A 348 19.31 -17.56 -4.17
CA ASP A 348 20.55 -16.92 -4.62
C ASP A 348 20.44 -16.29 -6.01
N LEU A 349 19.38 -16.62 -6.78
CA LEU A 349 19.04 -15.87 -7.97
C LEU A 349 18.59 -14.46 -7.60
N GLU A 350 19.26 -13.47 -8.16
CA GLU A 350 19.04 -12.05 -7.81
C GLU A 350 17.71 -11.50 -8.40
N PHE A 351 16.59 -11.95 -7.83
CA PHE A 351 15.27 -11.37 -8.09
C PHE A 351 14.86 -10.41 -6.97
N TYR A 352 15.06 -9.12 -7.20
CA TYR A 352 14.69 -8.09 -6.23
C TYR A 352 13.21 -7.77 -6.28
N PRO A 353 12.62 -7.34 -5.17
CA PRO A 353 11.29 -6.74 -5.16
C PRO A 353 11.33 -5.34 -5.78
N GLN A 354 11.47 -5.26 -7.10
CA GLN A 354 11.66 -4.04 -7.85
C GLN A 354 10.78 -4.01 -9.10
N LEU A 355 10.42 -2.80 -9.51
CA LEU A 355 9.73 -2.49 -10.76
C LEU A 355 10.75 -2.01 -11.81
N ASP A 356 10.72 -2.59 -13.01
CA ASP A 356 11.67 -2.25 -14.10
C ASP A 356 11.38 -0.90 -14.76
N ILE A 357 10.24 -0.27 -14.48
CA ILE A 357 9.86 1.06 -15.00
C ILE A 357 9.49 2.01 -13.86
N PRO A 358 9.67 3.31 -14.03
CA PRO A 358 9.18 4.28 -13.06
C PRO A 358 7.67 4.21 -12.86
N ILE A 359 7.20 4.40 -11.62
CA ILE A 359 5.77 4.38 -11.25
C ILE A 359 4.96 5.34 -12.14
N ARG A 360 5.49 6.52 -12.43
CA ARG A 360 4.84 7.51 -13.31
C ARG A 360 4.62 7.02 -14.74
N GLU A 361 5.44 6.07 -15.24
CA GLU A 361 5.33 5.55 -16.61
C GLU A 361 4.27 4.45 -16.75
N ILE A 362 3.75 3.92 -15.64
CA ILE A 362 2.70 2.90 -15.65
C ILE A 362 1.43 3.41 -16.37
N GLU A 363 1.11 4.70 -16.24
CA GLU A 363 -0.04 5.29 -16.94
C GLU A 363 0.09 5.34 -18.48
N ASN A 364 1.28 5.04 -19.01
CA ASN A 364 1.59 5.07 -20.44
C ASN A 364 1.81 3.67 -21.05
N ILE A 365 1.70 2.59 -20.26
CA ILE A 365 1.80 1.22 -20.76
C ILE A 365 0.68 0.93 -21.77
N LYS A 366 0.91 -0.02 -22.68
CA LYS A 366 -0.07 -0.45 -23.68
C LYS A 366 -0.68 -1.80 -23.36
N SER A 367 0.02 -2.62 -22.59
CA SER A 367 -0.47 -3.91 -22.13
C SER A 367 0.04 -4.22 -20.73
N LEU A 368 -0.79 -4.87 -19.93
CA LEU A 368 -0.46 -5.34 -18.58
C LEU A 368 -0.91 -6.78 -18.43
N LEU A 369 -0.07 -7.60 -17.80
CA LEU A 369 -0.45 -8.90 -17.25
C LEU A 369 -0.30 -8.85 -15.73
N LEU A 370 -1.41 -9.03 -15.02
CA LEU A 370 -1.44 -9.24 -13.57
C LEU A 370 -1.44 -10.73 -13.26
N ILE A 371 -0.54 -11.18 -12.38
CA ILE A 371 -0.46 -12.57 -11.96
C ILE A 371 -0.77 -12.64 -10.47
N ASP A 372 -1.92 -13.22 -10.14
CA ASP A 372 -2.49 -13.43 -8.80
C ASP A 372 -2.32 -12.21 -7.87
N SER A 373 -2.79 -11.05 -8.32
CA SER A 373 -2.71 -9.77 -7.60
C SER A 373 -4.07 -9.12 -7.43
N ASN A 374 -4.44 -8.82 -6.20
CA ASN A 374 -5.55 -7.94 -5.84
C ASN A 374 -5.08 -6.48 -5.79
N ILE A 375 -4.53 -5.98 -6.90
CA ILE A 375 -3.83 -4.70 -7.00
C ILE A 375 -4.64 -3.51 -6.44
N THR A 376 -5.96 -3.54 -6.53
CA THR A 376 -6.85 -2.48 -6.04
C THR A 376 -6.71 -2.28 -4.52
N TYR A 377 -6.52 -3.36 -3.79
CA TYR A 377 -6.42 -3.34 -2.33
C TYR A 377 -4.97 -3.48 -1.83
N GLU A 378 -4.13 -4.24 -2.55
CA GLU A 378 -2.72 -4.40 -2.20
C GLU A 378 -1.94 -3.09 -2.41
N GLN A 379 -2.12 -2.45 -3.58
CA GLN A 379 -1.35 -1.28 -4.00
C GLN A 379 -2.29 -0.23 -4.65
N PRO A 380 -3.12 0.48 -3.85
CA PRO A 380 -4.16 1.36 -4.39
C PRO A 380 -3.66 2.45 -5.34
N ILE A 381 -2.48 3.01 -5.07
CA ILE A 381 -1.87 4.05 -5.93
C ILE A 381 -1.43 3.45 -7.28
N LEU A 382 -0.87 2.22 -7.30
CA LEU A 382 -0.57 1.55 -8.57
C LEU A 382 -1.85 1.19 -9.34
N ALA A 383 -2.88 0.72 -8.65
CA ALA A 383 -4.19 0.44 -9.27
C ALA A 383 -4.76 1.70 -9.93
N TYR A 384 -4.62 2.86 -9.31
CA TYR A 384 -4.98 4.14 -9.91
C TYR A 384 -4.16 4.44 -11.18
N LYS A 385 -2.83 4.23 -11.17
CA LYS A 385 -1.98 4.43 -12.36
C LYS A 385 -2.37 3.47 -13.49
N ILE A 386 -2.64 2.21 -13.17
CA ILE A 386 -3.14 1.22 -14.13
C ILE A 386 -4.50 1.63 -14.70
N ARG A 387 -5.41 2.13 -13.86
CA ARG A 387 -6.69 2.68 -14.31
C ARG A 387 -6.49 3.84 -15.31
N LYS A 388 -5.52 4.73 -15.08
CA LYS A 388 -5.18 5.79 -16.08
C LYS A 388 -4.73 5.18 -17.41
N ALA A 389 -3.91 4.11 -17.38
CA ALA A 389 -3.51 3.40 -18.60
C ALA A 389 -4.72 2.77 -19.29
N PHE A 390 -5.61 2.11 -18.55
CA PHE A 390 -6.85 1.53 -19.07
C PHE A 390 -7.72 2.59 -19.76
N LEU A 391 -7.89 3.77 -19.16
CA LEU A 391 -8.64 4.88 -19.76
C LEU A 391 -7.97 5.47 -21.03
N LYS A 392 -6.69 5.11 -21.28
CA LYS A 392 -5.93 5.41 -22.50
C LYS A 392 -5.85 4.19 -23.43
N ASP A 393 -6.81 3.26 -23.34
CA ASP A 393 -6.95 2.04 -24.16
C ASP A 393 -5.84 0.99 -23.95
N ALA A 394 -5.17 0.95 -22.81
CA ALA A 394 -4.26 -0.13 -22.48
C ALA A 394 -5.04 -1.44 -22.26
N LYS A 395 -4.49 -2.55 -22.75
CA LYS A 395 -5.07 -3.87 -22.58
C LYS A 395 -4.61 -4.49 -21.27
N ILE A 396 -5.54 -4.75 -20.37
CA ILE A 396 -5.27 -5.33 -19.07
C ILE A 396 -5.70 -6.78 -19.05
N ASN A 397 -4.78 -7.68 -18.74
CA ASN A 397 -5.02 -9.11 -18.64
C ASN A 397 -4.70 -9.59 -17.22
N SER A 398 -5.41 -10.63 -16.77
CA SER A 398 -5.21 -11.24 -15.46
C SER A 398 -5.16 -12.75 -15.54
N ILE A 399 -4.25 -13.35 -14.79
CA ILE A 399 -4.19 -14.80 -14.49
C ILE A 399 -4.18 -14.91 -12.98
N SER A 400 -5.21 -15.52 -12.39
CA SER A 400 -5.36 -15.57 -10.94
C SER A 400 -6.15 -16.77 -10.47
N SER A 401 -5.99 -17.12 -9.20
CA SER A 401 -6.74 -18.21 -8.55
C SER A 401 -8.07 -17.73 -7.94
N TYR A 402 -8.25 -16.42 -7.85
CA TYR A 402 -9.50 -15.76 -7.51
C TYR A 402 -9.74 -14.62 -8.51
N ASN A 403 -10.95 -14.49 -9.02
CA ASN A 403 -11.32 -13.41 -9.93
C ASN A 403 -11.57 -12.12 -9.14
N TYR A 404 -10.51 -11.33 -8.97
CA TYR A 404 -10.56 -10.09 -8.21
C TYR A 404 -11.38 -9.00 -8.90
N GLU A 405 -12.09 -8.21 -8.12
CA GLU A 405 -12.77 -7.01 -8.58
C GLU A 405 -11.78 -5.83 -8.64
N TYR A 406 -11.47 -5.41 -9.86
CA TYR A 406 -10.58 -4.27 -10.09
C TYR A 406 -11.38 -2.98 -10.30
N ASN A 407 -10.74 -1.84 -10.06
CA ASN A 407 -11.29 -0.52 -10.39
C ASN A 407 -11.17 -0.16 -11.87
N PHE A 408 -10.88 -1.15 -12.74
CA PHE A 408 -10.83 -1.11 -14.20
C PHE A 408 -11.30 -2.45 -14.77
N ASN A 409 -11.67 -2.49 -16.06
CA ASN A 409 -12.04 -3.75 -16.71
C ASN A 409 -10.80 -4.47 -17.25
N THR A 410 -10.83 -5.80 -17.22
CA THR A 410 -9.84 -6.67 -17.83
C THR A 410 -10.27 -7.09 -19.23
N ASN A 411 -9.32 -7.22 -20.17
CA ASN A 411 -9.55 -7.73 -21.51
C ASN A 411 -9.71 -9.25 -21.51
N ASN A 412 -8.78 -9.92 -20.83
CA ASN A 412 -8.83 -11.36 -20.61
C ASN A 412 -8.61 -11.60 -19.11
N ASN A 413 -9.43 -12.47 -18.55
CA ASN A 413 -9.31 -12.93 -17.18
C ASN A 413 -9.30 -14.45 -17.18
N LEU A 414 -8.18 -15.03 -16.78
CA LEU A 414 -8.00 -16.47 -16.75
C LEU A 414 -7.98 -16.94 -15.28
N LEU A 415 -9.09 -17.55 -14.87
CA LEU A 415 -9.21 -18.16 -13.55
C LEU A 415 -8.57 -19.55 -13.59
N VAL A 416 -7.54 -19.76 -12.77
CA VAL A 416 -6.76 -21.00 -12.74
C VAL A 416 -6.65 -21.55 -11.32
N ASN A 417 -6.61 -22.87 -11.18
CA ASN A 417 -6.26 -23.46 -9.88
C ASN A 417 -4.80 -23.13 -9.54
N PRO A 418 -4.46 -22.85 -8.26
CA PRO A 418 -3.08 -22.56 -7.87
C PRO A 418 -2.05 -23.58 -8.35
N ASN A 419 -2.38 -24.87 -8.30
CA ASN A 419 -1.51 -25.96 -8.78
C ASN A 419 -1.22 -25.90 -10.29
N SER A 420 -1.99 -25.14 -11.05
CA SER A 420 -1.87 -24.99 -12.51
C SER A 420 -1.31 -23.64 -12.93
N LEU A 421 -0.93 -22.78 -11.98
CA LEU A 421 -0.45 -21.43 -12.32
C LEU A 421 0.88 -21.48 -13.09
N SER A 422 1.83 -22.29 -12.64
CA SER A 422 3.11 -22.49 -13.34
C SER A 422 2.91 -23.13 -14.72
N ASP A 423 2.03 -24.14 -14.85
CA ASP A 423 1.70 -24.76 -16.14
C ASP A 423 1.12 -23.74 -17.13
N THR A 424 0.26 -22.83 -16.63
CA THR A 424 -0.32 -21.76 -17.46
C THR A 424 0.74 -20.80 -17.99
N LEU A 425 1.73 -20.42 -17.16
CA LEU A 425 2.83 -19.58 -17.60
C LEU A 425 3.76 -20.31 -18.58
N ILE A 426 3.93 -21.62 -18.43
CA ILE A 426 4.68 -22.45 -19.36
C ILE A 426 3.95 -22.50 -20.71
N ASP A 427 2.63 -22.68 -20.74
CA ASP A 427 1.83 -22.64 -21.97
C ASP A 427 2.01 -21.29 -22.70
N ILE A 428 2.09 -20.17 -21.99
CA ILE A 428 2.40 -18.86 -22.56
C ILE A 428 3.81 -18.83 -23.17
N ILE A 429 4.81 -19.35 -22.49
CA ILE A 429 6.19 -19.40 -22.95
C ILE A 429 6.28 -20.23 -24.24
N GLU A 430 5.64 -21.40 -24.28
CA GLU A 430 5.62 -22.27 -25.46
C GLU A 430 4.96 -21.59 -26.65
N TYR A 431 3.79 -20.96 -26.45
CA TYR A 431 3.13 -20.21 -27.52
C TYR A 431 4.01 -19.07 -28.04
N LEU A 432 4.59 -18.27 -27.14
CA LEU A 432 5.49 -17.17 -27.52
C LEU A 432 6.72 -17.66 -28.29
N SER A 433 7.29 -18.80 -27.93
CA SER A 433 8.44 -19.36 -28.63
C SER A 433 8.12 -19.72 -30.08
N HIS A 434 6.93 -20.27 -30.28
CA HIS A 434 6.44 -20.62 -31.65
C HIS A 434 6.31 -19.38 -32.52
N ILE A 435 5.65 -18.33 -32.03
CA ILE A 435 5.41 -17.11 -32.83
C ILE A 435 6.66 -16.27 -33.05
N THR A 436 7.58 -16.24 -32.08
CA THR A 436 8.81 -15.45 -32.16
C THR A 436 9.96 -16.18 -32.82
N SER A 437 9.76 -17.43 -33.25
CA SER A 437 10.81 -18.34 -33.81
C SER A 437 12.05 -18.43 -32.89
N SER A 438 11.83 -18.40 -31.60
CA SER A 438 12.87 -18.32 -30.57
C SER A 438 13.25 -19.68 -29.96
N ASP A 439 12.97 -20.80 -30.64
CA ASP A 439 13.27 -22.17 -30.17
C ASP A 439 14.73 -22.36 -29.74
N LYS A 440 15.68 -21.64 -30.38
CA LYS A 440 17.10 -21.66 -29.95
C LYS A 440 17.31 -20.97 -28.60
N LYS A 441 16.51 -19.94 -28.26
CA LYS A 441 16.58 -19.27 -26.95
C LYS A 441 15.98 -20.15 -25.86
N LEU A 442 14.87 -20.87 -26.13
CA LEU A 442 14.27 -21.79 -25.18
C LEU A 442 15.21 -22.93 -24.77
N LYS A 443 15.97 -23.50 -25.72
CA LYS A 443 16.96 -24.56 -25.43
C LYS A 443 18.04 -24.09 -24.48
N SER A 444 18.27 -22.78 -24.37
CA SER A 444 19.22 -22.20 -23.40
C SER A 444 18.64 -22.08 -21.98
N PHE A 445 17.33 -22.24 -21.79
CA PHE A 445 16.68 -22.10 -20.48
C PHE A 445 16.51 -23.41 -19.71
N ASN A 446 17.03 -24.55 -20.22
CA ASN A 446 16.94 -25.87 -19.57
C ASN A 446 15.55 -26.19 -19.00
N ILE A 447 14.47 -25.83 -19.72
CA ILE A 447 13.12 -26.18 -19.32
C ILE A 447 13.01 -27.73 -19.44
N PRO A 448 12.66 -28.45 -18.34
CA PRO A 448 12.60 -29.89 -18.35
C PRO A 448 11.62 -30.41 -19.42
N GLU A 449 11.99 -31.50 -20.13
CA GLU A 449 11.17 -32.08 -21.19
C GLU A 449 9.77 -32.55 -20.71
N HIS A 450 9.61 -32.90 -19.42
CA HIS A 450 8.31 -33.28 -18.87
C HIS A 450 7.36 -32.09 -18.70
N VAL A 451 7.90 -30.87 -18.63
CA VAL A 451 7.18 -29.60 -18.58
C VAL A 451 6.67 -29.25 -19.98
N SER A 452 7.42 -29.57 -21.03
CA SER A 452 7.06 -29.29 -22.43
C SER A 452 6.03 -30.24 -23.03
N LYS A 453 5.68 -31.37 -22.39
CA LYS A 453 4.78 -32.39 -22.92
C LYS A 453 3.28 -32.11 -22.80
N HIS A 454 2.87 -31.03 -22.15
CA HIS A 454 1.47 -30.72 -21.88
C HIS A 454 0.94 -29.50 -22.62
N PHE A 455 1.53 -29.16 -23.77
CA PHE A 455 1.19 -28.00 -24.54
C PHE A 455 -0.28 -27.88 -24.94
N LYS A 456 -1.02 -27.04 -24.28
CA LYS A 456 -2.42 -26.69 -24.61
C LYS A 456 -2.54 -25.25 -25.14
N GLY A 457 -1.45 -24.47 -25.16
CA GLY A 457 -1.45 -23.06 -25.47
C GLY A 457 -1.96 -22.70 -26.87
N LEU A 458 -1.72 -23.58 -27.87
CA LEU A 458 -2.20 -23.33 -29.23
C LEU A 458 -3.73 -23.42 -29.35
N THR A 459 -4.41 -24.16 -28.48
CA THR A 459 -5.87 -24.34 -28.49
C THR A 459 -6.59 -23.35 -27.58
N ASN A 460 -5.94 -22.84 -26.52
CA ASN A 460 -6.54 -21.90 -25.57
C ASN A 460 -6.51 -20.48 -26.13
N LYS A 461 -7.70 -19.94 -26.43
CA LYS A 461 -7.85 -18.59 -26.97
C LYS A 461 -7.30 -17.52 -26.02
N ASN A 462 -7.58 -17.61 -24.71
CA ASN A 462 -7.15 -16.60 -23.73
C ASN A 462 -5.62 -16.54 -23.62
N ILE A 463 -4.93 -17.68 -23.63
CA ILE A 463 -3.47 -17.74 -23.63
C ILE A 463 -2.88 -17.05 -24.87
N ARG A 464 -3.46 -17.30 -26.04
CA ARG A 464 -3.04 -16.65 -27.28
C ARG A 464 -3.24 -15.13 -27.22
N ASP A 465 -4.41 -14.69 -26.76
CA ASP A 465 -4.75 -13.27 -26.69
C ASP A 465 -3.83 -12.53 -25.68
N ILE A 466 -3.62 -13.08 -24.49
CA ILE A 466 -2.68 -12.58 -23.49
C ILE A 466 -1.26 -12.48 -24.05
N SER A 467 -0.79 -13.56 -24.69
CA SER A 467 0.56 -13.62 -25.27
C SER A 467 0.76 -12.59 -26.38
N ASN A 468 -0.23 -12.41 -27.26
CA ASN A 468 -0.18 -11.43 -28.33
C ASN A 468 -0.21 -9.99 -27.79
N ASP A 469 -0.98 -9.73 -26.74
CA ASP A 469 -1.04 -8.41 -26.10
C ASP A 469 0.32 -8.04 -25.47
N LEU A 470 1.08 -9.02 -24.96
CA LEU A 470 2.41 -8.80 -24.38
C LEU A 470 3.51 -8.54 -25.44
N LEU A 471 3.34 -8.98 -26.67
CA LEU A 471 4.32 -8.75 -27.74
C LEU A 471 4.41 -7.29 -28.21
N GLY A 472 3.52 -6.44 -27.77
CA GLY A 472 3.54 -5.01 -28.07
C GLY A 472 4.67 -4.27 -27.33
N HIS A 473 5.08 -3.13 -27.89
CA HIS A 473 5.99 -2.23 -27.15
C HIS A 473 5.30 -1.66 -25.91
N ASN A 474 6.06 -1.46 -24.83
CA ASN A 474 5.60 -0.87 -23.58
C ASN A 474 4.58 -1.75 -22.83
N SER A 475 4.87 -3.03 -22.70
CA SER A 475 4.12 -4.00 -21.90
C SER A 475 4.76 -4.20 -20.53
N LEU A 476 3.95 -4.55 -19.54
CA LEU A 476 4.35 -4.77 -18.14
C LEU A 476 3.75 -6.08 -17.61
N ILE A 477 4.53 -6.82 -16.84
CA ILE A 477 4.08 -8.02 -16.12
C ILE A 477 4.27 -7.78 -14.62
N LEU A 478 3.22 -7.92 -13.83
CA LEU A 478 3.25 -7.75 -12.38
C LEU A 478 2.87 -9.04 -11.66
N LEU A 479 3.74 -9.48 -10.76
CA LEU A 479 3.48 -10.55 -9.81
C LEU A 479 2.88 -9.96 -8.52
N GLY A 480 1.76 -10.52 -8.07
CA GLY A 480 1.10 -10.12 -6.82
C GLY A 480 1.91 -10.45 -5.58
N SER A 481 1.74 -9.67 -4.51
CA SER A 481 2.46 -9.83 -3.24
C SER A 481 2.13 -11.16 -2.54
N ASN A 482 0.91 -11.67 -2.70
CA ASN A 482 0.47 -12.92 -2.09
C ASN A 482 1.21 -14.15 -2.62
N LEU A 483 1.80 -14.08 -3.82
CA LEU A 483 2.52 -15.19 -4.44
C LEU A 483 3.75 -15.64 -3.64
N LYS A 484 4.29 -14.81 -2.73
CA LYS A 484 5.36 -15.23 -1.81
C LYS A 484 4.98 -16.42 -0.93
N ASN A 485 3.69 -16.62 -0.70
CA ASN A 485 3.13 -17.78 0.01
C ASN A 485 2.87 -18.98 -0.90
N HIS A 486 3.12 -18.87 -2.22
CA HIS A 486 2.92 -19.95 -3.17
C HIS A 486 4.11 -20.94 -3.13
N PRO A 487 3.88 -22.26 -3.07
CA PRO A 487 4.97 -23.26 -3.02
C PRO A 487 5.94 -23.21 -4.20
N GLU A 488 5.52 -22.68 -5.34
CA GLU A 488 6.36 -22.53 -6.53
C GLU A 488 6.79 -21.06 -6.78
N PHE A 489 6.83 -20.23 -5.75
CA PHE A 489 7.08 -18.79 -5.90
C PHE A 489 8.38 -18.46 -6.68
N GLU A 490 9.48 -19.15 -6.34
CA GLU A 490 10.76 -18.94 -7.03
C GLU A 490 10.67 -19.36 -8.51
N LEU A 491 9.96 -20.47 -8.80
CA LEU A 491 9.69 -20.90 -10.18
C LEU A 491 8.86 -19.86 -10.94
N LEU A 492 7.80 -19.31 -10.33
CA LEU A 492 6.96 -18.29 -10.96
C LEU A 492 7.76 -17.04 -11.36
N LYS A 493 8.69 -16.58 -10.50
CA LYS A 493 9.60 -15.47 -10.83
C LYS A 493 10.47 -15.78 -12.06
N VAL A 494 10.98 -17.01 -12.14
CA VAL A 494 11.77 -17.47 -13.29
C VAL A 494 10.95 -17.49 -14.57
N LEU A 495 9.74 -18.04 -14.53
CA LEU A 495 8.86 -18.12 -15.70
C LEU A 495 8.48 -16.71 -16.19
N VAL A 496 8.16 -15.80 -15.30
CA VAL A 496 7.89 -14.40 -15.65
C VAL A 496 9.13 -13.73 -16.27
N ASN A 497 10.33 -14.00 -15.77
CA ASN A 497 11.55 -13.49 -16.38
C ASN A 497 11.74 -14.00 -17.81
N ILE A 498 11.43 -15.29 -18.08
CA ILE A 498 11.47 -15.87 -19.42
C ILE A 498 10.46 -15.18 -20.34
N ILE A 499 9.19 -15.01 -19.89
CA ILE A 499 8.17 -14.31 -20.66
C ILE A 499 8.63 -12.88 -20.96
N SER A 500 9.17 -12.16 -19.99
CA SER A 500 9.69 -10.79 -20.14
C SER A 500 10.81 -10.73 -21.21
N ILE A 501 11.73 -11.70 -21.24
CA ILE A 501 12.80 -11.77 -22.24
C ILE A 501 12.24 -12.06 -23.65
N LEU A 502 11.24 -12.94 -23.78
CA LEU A 502 10.63 -13.30 -25.08
C LEU A 502 9.81 -12.16 -25.67
N THR A 503 9.09 -11.44 -24.82
CA THR A 503 8.18 -10.35 -25.24
C THR A 503 8.84 -8.96 -25.19
N LYS A 504 9.99 -8.83 -24.52
CA LYS A 504 10.63 -7.55 -24.17
C LYS A 504 9.75 -6.68 -23.28
N SER A 505 8.90 -7.30 -22.48
CA SER A 505 8.07 -6.61 -21.48
C SER A 505 8.91 -6.21 -20.29
N ASN A 506 8.55 -5.08 -19.67
CA ASN A 506 8.98 -4.76 -18.31
C ASN A 506 8.30 -5.71 -17.32
N LYS A 507 8.88 -5.88 -16.15
CA LYS A 507 8.30 -6.70 -15.10
C LYS A 507 8.45 -6.03 -13.73
N GLY A 508 7.67 -6.50 -12.77
CA GLY A 508 7.75 -6.09 -11.38
C GLY A 508 7.22 -7.18 -10.46
N TYR A 509 7.86 -7.29 -9.31
CA TYR A 509 7.35 -8.05 -8.19
C TYR A 509 6.81 -7.08 -7.15
N LEU A 510 5.51 -7.17 -6.83
CA LEU A 510 4.86 -6.30 -5.86
C LEU A 510 5.21 -6.77 -4.45
N ALA A 511 6.07 -6.01 -3.78
CA ALA A 511 6.37 -6.23 -2.37
C ALA A 511 5.14 -5.89 -1.51
N GLU A 512 4.94 -6.62 -0.42
CA GLU A 512 3.88 -6.33 0.54
C GLU A 512 4.25 -5.14 1.43
N ASN A 513 5.53 -5.08 1.80
CA ASN A 513 6.07 -4.13 2.77
C ASN A 513 6.75 -2.94 2.08
N CYS A 514 6.84 -1.81 2.79
CA CYS A 514 7.33 -0.56 2.21
C CYS A 514 8.83 -0.57 1.87
N ASN A 515 9.65 -1.35 2.56
CA ASN A 515 11.10 -1.31 2.49
C ASN A 515 11.75 -2.69 2.30
N GLU A 516 11.07 -3.60 1.58
CA GLU A 516 11.65 -4.91 1.24
C GLU A 516 12.92 -4.77 0.41
N LEU A 517 12.93 -3.83 -0.54
CA LEU A 517 14.12 -3.54 -1.32
C LEU A 517 15.25 -3.00 -0.43
N GLY A 518 14.93 -2.18 0.58
CA GLY A 518 15.89 -1.71 1.58
C GLY A 518 16.52 -2.86 2.36
N ALA A 519 15.71 -3.82 2.84
CA ALA A 519 16.20 -4.99 3.55
C ALA A 519 17.12 -5.85 2.69
N TRP A 520 16.81 -5.95 1.40
CA TRP A 520 17.66 -6.62 0.44
C TRP A 520 19.00 -5.87 0.22
N VAL A 521 18.92 -4.56 0.03
CA VAL A 521 20.08 -3.66 -0.20
C VAL A 521 21.02 -3.64 1.01
N THR A 522 20.50 -3.64 2.22
CA THR A 522 21.26 -3.59 3.47
C THR A 522 21.84 -4.94 3.88
N GLY A 523 21.46 -6.03 3.21
CA GLY A 523 22.00 -7.36 3.46
C GLY A 523 21.32 -8.12 4.62
N CYS A 524 20.04 -7.84 4.91
CA CYS A 524 19.23 -8.62 5.84
C CYS A 524 18.83 -9.98 5.26
N LEU A 525 19.79 -10.71 4.73
CA LEU A 525 19.65 -12.00 4.04
C LEU A 525 20.75 -12.97 4.49
N PRO A 526 20.46 -14.26 4.63
CA PRO A 526 21.42 -15.21 5.19
C PRO A 526 22.69 -15.41 4.35
N TYR A 527 22.61 -15.16 3.04
CA TYR A 527 23.70 -15.36 2.07
C TYR A 527 24.37 -14.06 1.62
N LYS A 528 23.95 -12.91 2.15
CA LYS A 528 24.57 -11.60 1.84
C LYS A 528 25.35 -11.09 3.05
N ASN A 529 26.48 -10.45 2.78
CA ASN A 529 27.20 -9.61 3.75
C ASN A 529 26.70 -8.17 3.63
N GLU A 530 27.36 -7.28 4.42
CA GLU A 530 27.14 -5.85 4.33
C GLU A 530 27.03 -5.43 2.86
N VAL A 531 25.83 -5.00 2.47
CA VAL A 531 25.53 -4.38 1.19
C VAL A 531 25.97 -5.19 -0.05
N ILE A 532 25.12 -6.16 -0.45
CA ILE A 532 25.14 -6.80 -1.78
C ILE A 532 26.37 -7.66 -2.11
N SER A 533 27.26 -7.89 -1.19
CA SER A 533 28.33 -8.86 -1.37
C SER A 533 27.94 -10.23 -0.83
N ASP A 534 28.31 -11.30 -1.53
CA ASP A 534 28.04 -12.65 -1.05
C ASP A 534 28.78 -12.94 0.26
N SER A 535 28.05 -13.52 1.21
CA SER A 535 28.65 -13.93 2.48
C SER A 535 29.55 -15.15 2.28
N LYS A 536 30.72 -15.13 2.91
CA LYS A 536 31.56 -16.33 3.03
C LYS A 536 30.95 -17.39 3.95
N ASN A 537 30.08 -16.97 4.89
CA ASN A 537 29.36 -17.82 5.83
C ASN A 537 27.88 -17.66 5.59
N SER A 538 27.26 -18.48 4.75
CA SER A 538 25.84 -18.52 4.55
C SER A 538 25.15 -19.04 5.82
N GLY A 539 24.17 -18.25 6.33
CA GLY A 539 23.28 -18.67 7.42
C GLY A 539 22.05 -19.42 6.91
N PHE A 540 21.20 -19.85 7.82
CA PHE A 540 19.88 -20.38 7.52
C PHE A 540 18.93 -19.24 7.13
N ASN A 541 18.02 -19.50 6.16
CA ASN A 541 16.89 -18.63 5.88
C ASN A 541 15.85 -18.72 7.02
N ALA A 542 14.75 -17.95 6.89
CA ALA A 542 13.73 -17.91 7.93
C ALA A 542 13.09 -19.29 8.19
N ASP A 543 12.76 -20.07 7.16
CA ASP A 543 12.16 -21.39 7.26
C ASP A 543 13.12 -22.41 7.92
N ASP A 544 14.35 -22.47 7.43
CA ASP A 544 15.37 -23.37 7.97
C ASP A 544 15.69 -23.03 9.44
N SER A 545 15.74 -21.74 9.78
CA SER A 545 15.99 -21.28 11.16
C SER A 545 14.88 -21.71 12.13
N ILE A 546 13.61 -21.65 11.68
CA ILE A 546 12.45 -22.07 12.48
C ILE A 546 12.45 -23.58 12.65
N LYS A 547 12.65 -24.35 11.57
CA LYS A 547 12.68 -25.81 11.59
C LYS A 547 13.84 -26.40 12.40
N ALA A 548 14.96 -25.70 12.45
CA ALA A 548 16.14 -26.12 13.21
C ALA A 548 15.99 -25.99 14.72
N MET A 549 14.91 -25.35 15.24
CA MET A 549 14.67 -25.14 16.68
C MET A 549 15.92 -24.60 17.38
N LEU A 550 16.29 -23.37 17.05
CA LEU A 550 17.52 -22.74 17.54
C LEU A 550 17.40 -22.30 19.01
N ASP A 551 18.57 -22.12 19.66
CA ASP A 551 18.63 -21.77 21.08
C ASP A 551 18.29 -20.29 21.36
N CYS A 552 18.42 -19.40 20.34
CA CYS A 552 18.15 -17.97 20.48
C CYS A 552 17.45 -17.36 19.27
N TYR A 553 16.45 -16.53 19.54
CA TYR A 553 15.74 -15.74 18.53
C TYR A 553 15.71 -14.25 18.88
N ILE A 554 16.04 -13.42 17.91
CA ILE A 554 15.97 -11.95 18.01
C ILE A 554 14.96 -11.47 16.98
N ILE A 555 13.86 -10.89 17.43
CA ILE A 555 12.70 -10.52 16.61
C ILE A 555 12.54 -9.00 16.66
N TYR A 556 12.68 -8.34 15.49
CA TYR A 556 12.65 -6.89 15.37
C TYR A 556 11.42 -6.43 14.59
N ASN A 557 10.50 -5.74 15.26
CA ASN A 557 9.29 -5.12 14.70
C ASN A 557 8.42 -6.08 13.88
N LEU A 558 8.32 -7.33 14.30
CA LEU A 558 7.53 -8.41 13.70
C LEU A 558 6.62 -9.04 14.75
N GLU A 559 5.40 -9.36 14.36
CA GLU A 559 4.49 -10.19 15.13
C GLU A 559 4.52 -11.63 14.62
N PHE A 560 4.11 -12.59 15.44
CA PHE A 560 4.15 -14.02 15.04
C PHE A 560 3.24 -14.32 13.85
N ILE A 561 2.16 -13.56 13.70
CA ILE A 561 1.25 -13.67 12.56
C ILE A 561 1.87 -13.18 11.22
N ASP A 562 3.00 -12.47 11.25
CA ASP A 562 3.73 -12.07 10.05
C ASP A 562 4.52 -13.23 9.45
N PHE A 563 4.70 -14.32 10.20
CA PHE A 563 5.45 -15.48 9.77
C PHE A 563 4.56 -16.48 9.03
N TYR A 564 5.03 -17.00 7.90
CA TYR A 564 4.34 -18.10 7.21
C TYR A 564 4.22 -19.34 8.09
N TYR A 565 5.26 -19.63 8.87
CA TYR A 565 5.34 -20.77 9.81
C TYR A 565 5.09 -20.30 11.26
N ASN A 566 4.00 -19.59 11.50
CA ASN A 566 3.70 -18.98 12.80
C ASN A 566 3.56 -20.00 13.95
N ASN A 567 2.92 -21.15 13.73
CA ASN A 567 2.74 -22.19 14.75
C ASN A 567 4.06 -22.90 15.04
N GLU A 568 4.84 -23.23 14.01
CA GLU A 568 6.16 -23.82 14.16
C GLU A 568 7.13 -22.86 14.87
N LEU A 569 7.04 -21.57 14.56
CA LEU A 569 7.82 -20.54 15.25
C LEU A 569 7.48 -20.51 16.74
N LYS A 570 6.20 -20.46 17.13
CA LYS A 570 5.79 -20.45 18.53
C LYS A 570 6.37 -21.64 19.29
N ASN A 571 6.28 -22.83 18.71
CA ASN A 571 6.89 -24.03 19.27
C ASN A 571 8.42 -23.93 19.42
N SER A 572 9.11 -23.31 18.44
CA SER A 572 10.54 -23.08 18.49
C SER A 572 10.92 -22.07 19.59
N LEU A 573 10.12 -21.01 19.76
CA LEU A 573 10.33 -19.99 20.79
C LEU A 573 10.10 -20.53 22.22
N GLU A 574 9.11 -21.41 22.41
CA GLU A 574 8.86 -22.05 23.69
C GLU A 574 10.03 -22.94 24.16
N ASN A 575 10.80 -23.47 23.22
CA ASN A 575 11.96 -24.33 23.46
C ASN A 575 13.30 -23.57 23.45
N ALA A 576 13.32 -22.30 23.08
CA ALA A 576 14.52 -21.50 23.02
C ALA A 576 15.04 -21.13 24.42
N GLU A 577 16.37 -21.01 24.56
CA GLU A 577 17.02 -20.55 25.80
C GLU A 577 16.87 -19.04 26.01
N PHE A 578 16.70 -18.27 24.91
CA PHE A 578 16.55 -16.81 24.96
C PHE A 578 15.79 -16.25 23.77
N VAL A 579 14.76 -15.46 24.04
CA VAL A 579 13.99 -14.73 23.02
C VAL A 579 13.99 -13.23 23.31
N LEU A 580 14.59 -12.47 22.41
CA LEU A 580 14.61 -11.00 22.47
C LEU A 580 13.63 -10.40 21.47
N GLY A 581 12.68 -9.60 21.95
CA GLY A 581 11.83 -8.76 21.12
C GLY A 581 12.26 -7.29 21.16
N ILE A 582 12.39 -6.65 20.01
CA ILE A 582 12.50 -5.20 19.88
C ILE A 582 11.24 -4.76 19.15
N GLN A 583 10.21 -4.34 19.87
CA GLN A 583 8.84 -4.32 19.40
C GLN A 583 8.12 -3.02 19.74
N SER A 584 7.34 -2.49 18.79
CA SER A 584 6.41 -1.41 19.09
C SER A 584 5.16 -1.91 19.81
N PHE A 585 4.67 -3.08 19.38
CA PHE A 585 3.45 -3.69 19.91
C PHE A 585 3.67 -5.18 20.19
N VAL A 586 3.07 -5.68 21.25
CA VAL A 586 3.00 -7.13 21.56
C VAL A 586 1.66 -7.41 22.23
N THR A 587 0.93 -8.40 21.71
CA THR A 587 -0.31 -8.85 22.35
C THR A 587 -0.04 -9.47 23.71
N GLU A 588 -1.03 -9.48 24.61
CA GLU A 588 -0.88 -10.07 25.94
C GLU A 588 -0.55 -11.57 25.85
N ASP A 589 -1.19 -12.29 24.93
CA ASP A 589 -0.97 -13.72 24.69
C ASP A 589 0.47 -14.03 24.26
N ASP A 590 1.00 -13.22 23.31
CA ASP A 590 2.31 -13.45 22.71
C ASP A 590 3.47 -12.99 23.62
N ARG A 591 3.19 -12.17 24.63
CA ARG A 591 4.19 -11.65 25.57
C ARG A 591 4.93 -12.75 26.32
N SER A 592 4.26 -13.87 26.60
CA SER A 592 4.81 -15.01 27.34
C SER A 592 5.98 -15.69 26.63
N LEU A 593 6.11 -15.54 25.31
CA LEU A 593 7.14 -16.16 24.48
C LEU A 593 8.46 -15.38 24.47
N TYR A 594 8.49 -14.17 25.02
CA TYR A 594 9.70 -13.35 25.08
C TYR A 594 10.36 -13.40 26.46
N ASP A 595 11.68 -13.42 26.53
CA ASP A 595 12.44 -13.21 27.76
C ASP A 595 12.71 -11.74 28.03
N VAL A 596 13.00 -10.95 26.97
CA VAL A 596 13.15 -9.50 27.05
C VAL A 596 12.42 -8.83 25.90
N ILE A 597 11.68 -7.76 26.20
CA ILE A 597 11.03 -6.92 25.20
C ILE A 597 11.53 -5.48 25.39
N LEU A 598 12.10 -4.92 24.34
CA LEU A 598 12.52 -3.52 24.29
C LEU A 598 11.47 -2.69 23.54
N PRO A 599 10.99 -1.56 24.11
CA PRO A 599 9.99 -0.70 23.49
C PRO A 599 10.57 0.08 22.31
N LEU A 600 10.09 -0.22 21.10
CA LEU A 600 10.47 0.42 19.86
C LEU A 600 9.54 1.59 19.52
N ALA A 601 10.11 2.72 19.10
CA ALA A 601 9.37 3.83 18.51
C ALA A 601 8.71 3.39 17.19
N THR A 602 7.53 3.92 16.90
CA THR A 602 6.86 3.70 15.61
C THR A 602 7.47 4.60 14.52
N VAL A 603 7.11 4.35 13.26
CA VAL A 603 7.53 5.19 12.13
C VAL A 603 7.13 6.67 12.28
N PHE A 604 6.08 6.97 13.03
CA PHE A 604 5.66 8.35 13.31
C PHE A 604 6.55 9.06 14.33
N GLU A 605 7.28 8.30 15.13
CA GLU A 605 8.10 8.75 16.27
C GLU A 605 9.61 8.67 15.98
N SER A 606 10.02 8.30 14.76
CA SER A 606 11.43 8.13 14.37
C SER A 606 11.68 8.75 13.01
N PRO A 607 12.83 9.37 12.76
CA PRO A 607 13.27 9.68 11.40
C PRO A 607 13.74 8.39 10.71
N GLY A 608 13.74 8.37 9.38
CA GLY A 608 14.22 7.20 8.65
C GLY A 608 14.26 7.38 7.15
N THR A 609 14.70 6.32 6.48
CA THR A 609 14.75 6.21 5.02
C THR A 609 14.04 4.93 4.57
N PHE A 610 13.20 5.03 3.54
CA PHE A 610 12.67 3.87 2.81
C PHE A 610 13.17 3.87 1.37
N ILE A 611 13.35 2.68 0.82
CA ILE A 611 13.65 2.46 -0.61
C ILE A 611 12.43 1.82 -1.24
N ASN A 612 11.73 2.57 -2.09
CA ASN A 612 10.53 2.07 -2.71
C ASN A 612 10.80 1.08 -3.86
N ILE A 613 9.73 0.54 -4.44
CA ILE A 613 9.80 -0.48 -5.50
C ILE A 613 10.51 -0.02 -6.79
N GLU A 614 10.67 1.29 -7.04
CA GLU A 614 11.43 1.84 -8.17
C GLU A 614 12.87 2.24 -7.80
N ASN A 615 13.34 1.83 -6.62
CA ASN A 615 14.66 2.14 -6.07
C ASN A 615 14.87 3.64 -5.79
N GLU A 616 13.80 4.37 -5.46
CA GLU A 616 13.90 5.74 -5.00
C GLU A 616 14.09 5.78 -3.48
N TRP A 617 15.16 6.42 -3.04
CA TRP A 617 15.49 6.61 -1.62
C TRP A 617 14.74 7.81 -1.05
N GLN A 618 13.86 7.58 -0.11
CA GLN A 618 12.96 8.57 0.44
C GLN A 618 13.19 8.75 1.93
N ASN A 619 13.80 9.88 2.29
CA ASN A 619 14.01 10.25 3.69
C ASN A 619 12.74 10.89 4.25
N PHE A 620 12.47 10.65 5.52
CA PHE A 620 11.38 11.27 6.26
C PHE A 620 11.82 11.72 7.65
N GLU A 621 11.08 12.69 8.19
CA GLU A 621 11.37 13.32 9.46
C GLU A 621 10.55 12.69 10.59
N GLN A 622 11.02 12.85 11.81
CA GLN A 622 10.31 12.44 13.01
C GLN A 622 9.09 13.34 13.23
N GLY A 623 7.89 12.74 13.35
CA GLY A 623 6.65 13.48 13.58
C GLY A 623 6.46 13.93 15.02
N CYS A 624 6.66 13.03 15.96
CA CYS A 624 6.59 13.32 17.39
C CYS A 624 7.75 12.64 18.12
N THR A 625 8.08 13.10 19.32
CA THR A 625 9.06 12.39 20.16
C THR A 625 8.49 11.06 20.60
N PRO A 626 9.33 10.01 20.75
CA PRO A 626 8.86 8.71 21.17
C PRO A 626 8.03 8.75 22.45
N HIS A 627 6.86 8.14 22.41
CA HIS A 627 5.95 8.08 23.55
C HIS A 627 6.47 7.10 24.60
N TYR A 628 6.16 7.37 25.86
CA TYR A 628 6.56 6.55 27.00
C TYR A 628 8.09 6.42 27.12
N MET A 629 8.58 5.20 27.35
CA MET A 629 10.02 4.90 27.38
C MET A 629 10.54 4.32 26.06
N SER A 630 9.75 4.36 24.97
CA SER A 630 10.22 3.85 23.68
C SER A 630 11.39 4.68 23.14
N LYS A 631 12.20 4.07 22.30
CA LYS A 631 13.35 4.71 21.64
C LYS A 631 13.36 4.39 20.15
N GLU A 632 13.93 5.30 19.39
CA GLU A 632 14.16 5.08 17.97
C GLU A 632 15.07 3.85 17.77
N GLY A 633 14.73 3.00 16.80
CA GLY A 633 15.39 1.72 16.61
C GLY A 633 16.89 1.82 16.35
N TRP A 634 17.32 2.83 15.59
CA TRP A 634 18.75 3.07 15.36
C TRP A 634 19.53 3.35 16.65
N LYS A 635 18.93 4.01 17.66
CA LYS A 635 19.54 4.25 18.97
C LYS A 635 19.65 2.95 19.78
N ILE A 636 18.61 2.12 19.75
CA ILE A 636 18.61 0.82 20.44
C ILE A 636 19.71 -0.07 19.85
N LEU A 637 19.77 -0.21 18.53
CA LEU A 637 20.73 -1.06 17.84
C LEU A 637 22.17 -0.55 18.01
N THR A 638 22.40 0.77 17.97
CA THR A 638 23.71 1.37 18.27
C THR A 638 24.16 1.04 19.68
N LYS A 639 23.27 1.12 20.68
CA LYS A 639 23.60 0.76 22.07
C LYS A 639 23.93 -0.71 22.21
N LEU A 640 23.17 -1.61 21.56
CA LEU A 640 23.46 -3.06 21.56
C LEU A 640 24.83 -3.37 20.95
N ARG A 641 25.24 -2.69 19.87
CA ARG A 641 26.59 -2.83 19.27
C ARG A 641 27.69 -2.36 20.24
N LEU A 642 27.51 -1.20 20.89
CA LEU A 642 28.47 -0.66 21.87
C LEU A 642 28.70 -1.61 23.05
N MET A 643 27.68 -2.29 23.52
CA MET A 643 27.76 -3.23 24.65
C MET A 643 28.62 -4.47 24.36
N HIS A 644 28.76 -4.85 23.09
CA HIS A 644 29.59 -5.96 22.64
C HIS A 644 31.01 -5.55 22.29
N GLY A 645 31.47 -4.37 22.78
CA GLY A 645 32.87 -3.94 22.74
C GLY A 645 33.34 -3.42 21.39
N LYS A 646 32.42 -3.01 20.53
CA LYS A 646 32.79 -2.37 19.25
C LYS A 646 33.08 -0.88 19.51
N GLU A 647 34.23 -0.44 19.04
CA GLU A 647 34.58 0.98 19.00
C GLU A 647 33.69 1.69 17.96
N ILE A 648 32.62 2.29 18.44
CA ILE A 648 31.83 3.24 17.66
C ILE A 648 32.31 4.62 18.10
N SER A 649 32.71 5.48 17.17
CA SER A 649 33.01 6.86 17.47
C SER A 649 31.84 7.47 18.28
N ILE A 650 32.14 8.10 19.41
CA ILE A 650 31.13 8.70 20.31
C ILE A 650 30.32 9.80 19.60
N SER A 651 30.81 10.28 18.45
CA SER A 651 30.17 11.25 17.58
C SER A 651 29.22 10.65 16.53
N HIS A 652 28.94 9.33 16.54
CA HIS A 652 28.01 8.73 15.59
C HIS A 652 26.58 9.19 15.89
N ASP A 653 26.23 10.28 15.26
CA ASP A 653 24.85 10.75 15.20
C ASP A 653 24.12 10.12 14.00
N TYR A 654 22.85 10.46 13.86
CA TYR A 654 22.01 9.96 12.75
C TYR A 654 22.56 10.34 11.36
N VAL A 655 23.22 11.50 11.25
CA VAL A 655 23.78 11.99 9.97
C VAL A 655 25.00 11.17 9.58
N ASP A 656 25.87 10.81 10.53
CA ASP A 656 27.03 9.96 10.29
C ASP A 656 26.60 8.56 9.82
N LEU A 657 25.55 8.01 10.41
CA LEU A 657 24.94 6.74 9.99
C LEU A 657 24.43 6.80 8.54
N LEU A 658 23.70 7.88 8.20
CA LEU A 658 23.24 8.08 6.81
C LEU A 658 24.41 8.19 5.83
N ASN A 659 25.46 8.95 6.16
CA ASN A 659 26.63 9.08 5.32
C ASN A 659 27.35 7.74 5.13
N GLU A 660 27.44 6.90 6.16
CA GLU A 660 27.99 5.55 6.08
C GLU A 660 27.18 4.70 5.08
N ILE A 661 25.87 4.64 5.25
CA ILE A 661 24.96 3.88 4.37
C ILE A 661 25.00 4.39 2.94
N ASP A 662 24.94 5.70 2.73
CA ASP A 662 24.99 6.32 1.39
C ASP A 662 26.30 5.98 0.65
N SER A 663 27.43 5.97 1.36
CA SER A 663 28.72 5.63 0.78
C SER A 663 28.79 4.20 0.25
N ILE A 664 28.08 3.28 0.89
CA ILE A 664 28.15 1.84 0.64
C ILE A 664 27.06 1.39 -0.34
N ALA A 665 25.82 1.90 -0.22
CA ALA A 665 24.62 1.37 -0.87
C ALA A 665 24.10 2.21 -2.04
N ARG A 666 24.00 3.53 -1.89
CA ARG A 666 23.27 4.41 -2.83
C ARG A 666 23.86 4.47 -4.25
N LYS A 667 25.14 4.16 -4.42
CA LYS A 667 25.83 4.17 -5.72
C LYS A 667 25.63 2.89 -6.55
N LYS A 668 25.07 1.84 -5.98
CA LYS A 668 24.90 0.55 -6.66
C LYS A 668 23.58 0.52 -7.43
N LYS A 669 23.66 0.18 -8.72
CA LYS A 669 22.48 -0.07 -9.56
C LYS A 669 22.21 -1.58 -9.57
N PHE A 670 20.97 -1.94 -9.36
CA PHE A 670 20.48 -3.31 -9.40
C PHE A 670 19.80 -3.57 -10.75
N SER A 671 19.92 -4.78 -11.26
CA SER A 671 19.26 -5.21 -12.49
C SER A 671 18.64 -6.58 -12.28
N ASN A 672 17.35 -6.70 -12.47
CA ASN A 672 16.60 -7.96 -12.41
C ASN A 672 16.84 -8.86 -13.64
N SER A 673 17.97 -8.75 -14.31
CA SER A 673 18.29 -9.60 -15.45
C SER A 673 19.00 -10.88 -14.99
N VAL A 674 18.23 -11.91 -14.69
CA VAL A 674 18.81 -13.24 -14.41
C VAL A 674 19.18 -13.92 -15.72
N GLN A 675 20.45 -14.40 -15.79
CA GLN A 675 20.88 -15.23 -16.93
C GLN A 675 20.29 -16.64 -16.79
N PRO A 676 19.69 -17.18 -17.84
CA PRO A 676 18.85 -18.38 -17.79
C PRO A 676 19.59 -19.70 -17.54
N HIS A 677 20.92 -19.72 -17.57
CA HIS A 677 21.71 -20.94 -17.71
C HIS A 677 21.83 -21.85 -16.47
N ASN A 678 21.39 -21.38 -15.30
CA ASN A 678 21.64 -22.08 -14.02
C ASN A 678 20.38 -22.43 -13.24
N ILE A 679 19.22 -22.51 -13.90
CA ILE A 679 17.95 -22.71 -13.21
C ILE A 679 17.54 -24.16 -13.28
N ASP A 680 17.55 -24.86 -12.17
CA ASP A 680 16.94 -26.20 -12.02
C ASP A 680 15.45 -26.02 -11.73
N ILE A 681 14.64 -26.19 -12.77
CA ILE A 681 13.17 -26.08 -12.65
C ILE A 681 12.65 -27.40 -12.09
N LYS A 682 12.42 -27.47 -10.79
CA LYS A 682 11.72 -28.58 -10.15
C LYS A 682 10.28 -28.19 -9.86
N LYS A 683 9.34 -29.01 -10.28
CA LYS A 683 7.95 -28.91 -9.89
C LYS A 683 7.74 -29.73 -8.62
N ASN A 684 7.59 -29.07 -7.49
CA ASN A 684 7.46 -29.70 -6.17
C ASN A 684 6.04 -29.57 -5.60
N LEU A 685 5.00 -29.65 -6.42
CA LEU A 685 3.64 -29.60 -5.90
C LEU A 685 3.17 -30.98 -5.47
N GLU A 686 2.91 -31.11 -4.16
CA GLU A 686 1.91 -32.05 -3.68
C GLU A 686 0.56 -31.61 -4.23
N SER A 687 -0.12 -32.47 -5.01
CA SER A 687 -1.44 -32.17 -5.55
C SER A 687 -2.47 -32.29 -4.42
N PHE A 688 -2.83 -31.17 -3.82
CA PHE A 688 -3.89 -31.12 -2.82
C PHE A 688 -5.26 -31.17 -3.47
N ASN A 689 -6.18 -31.92 -2.88
CA ASN A 689 -7.56 -32.04 -3.36
C ASN A 689 -8.35 -30.75 -3.21
N LEU A 690 -8.07 -29.98 -2.16
CA LEU A 690 -8.72 -28.71 -1.86
C LEU A 690 -7.68 -27.76 -1.25
N ILE A 691 -7.55 -26.56 -1.80
CA ILE A 691 -6.48 -25.60 -1.47
C ILE A 691 -7.08 -24.36 -0.84
N ARG A 692 -6.43 -23.88 0.22
CA ARG A 692 -6.74 -22.58 0.81
C ARG A 692 -6.13 -21.45 -0.01
N LEU A 693 -6.97 -20.51 -0.43
CA LEU A 693 -6.60 -19.22 -1.02
C LEU A 693 -6.92 -18.09 -0.05
N GLY A 694 -6.42 -16.92 -0.36
CA GLY A 694 -6.72 -15.65 0.30
C GLY A 694 -5.46 -14.92 0.68
N GLY A 695 -5.43 -13.61 0.46
CA GLY A 695 -4.35 -12.72 0.87
C GLY A 695 -4.57 -12.17 2.27
N VAL A 696 -3.70 -11.26 2.68
CA VAL A 696 -3.89 -10.46 3.87
C VAL A 696 -4.83 -9.30 3.56
N ASN A 697 -5.77 -9.03 4.45
CA ASN A 697 -6.68 -7.88 4.32
C ASN A 697 -5.88 -6.57 4.33
N THR A 698 -6.22 -5.63 3.45
CA THR A 698 -5.52 -4.34 3.33
C THR A 698 -5.45 -3.54 4.65
N TYR A 699 -6.42 -3.76 5.55
CA TYR A 699 -6.46 -3.15 6.88
C TYR A 699 -5.89 -4.06 7.99
N TYR A 700 -5.10 -5.08 7.59
CA TYR A 700 -4.46 -6.02 8.51
C TYR A 700 -3.00 -6.35 8.13
N VAL A 701 -2.42 -5.60 7.19
CA VAL A 701 -1.12 -5.91 6.53
C VAL A 701 0.08 -5.83 7.46
N ASP A 702 0.09 -4.94 8.44
CA ASP A 702 1.22 -4.74 9.36
C ASP A 702 0.75 -4.42 10.80
N ASN A 703 1.70 -4.40 11.72
CA ASN A 703 1.45 -4.22 13.15
C ASN A 703 0.85 -2.85 13.51
N ILE A 704 1.04 -1.83 12.69
CA ILE A 704 0.47 -0.49 12.87
C ILE A 704 -0.98 -0.48 12.34
N VAL A 705 -1.19 -0.88 11.09
CA VAL A 705 -2.51 -0.88 10.45
C VAL A 705 -3.51 -1.75 11.22
N ARG A 706 -3.08 -2.90 11.74
CA ARG A 706 -3.89 -3.81 12.59
C ARG A 706 -4.46 -3.12 13.83
N ARG A 707 -3.84 -2.04 14.30
CA ARG A 707 -4.20 -1.34 15.54
C ARG A 707 -4.87 -0.01 15.32
N ALA A 708 -5.20 0.34 14.08
CA ALA A 708 -5.94 1.56 13.75
C ALA A 708 -7.46 1.34 13.89
N PRO A 709 -8.12 1.89 14.92
CA PRO A 709 -9.52 1.56 15.24
C PRO A 709 -10.50 1.91 14.11
N SER A 710 -10.25 2.98 13.37
CA SER A 710 -11.11 3.40 12.28
C SER A 710 -11.02 2.46 11.07
N LEU A 711 -9.80 2.00 10.74
CA LEU A 711 -9.57 1.02 9.66
C LEU A 711 -10.21 -0.34 9.98
N ASN A 712 -10.10 -0.79 11.21
CA ASN A 712 -10.69 -2.05 11.66
C ASN A 712 -12.22 -2.10 11.59
N LYS A 713 -12.88 -0.94 11.54
CA LYS A 713 -14.34 -0.82 11.39
C LYS A 713 -14.80 -0.86 9.93
N VAL A 714 -13.91 -0.70 8.96
CA VAL A 714 -14.26 -0.72 7.54
C VAL A 714 -14.69 -2.13 7.13
N ASP A 715 -13.95 -3.15 7.59
CA ASP A 715 -14.22 -4.54 7.26
C ASP A 715 -15.15 -5.18 8.31
N SER A 716 -16.44 -5.28 7.96
CA SER A 716 -17.47 -5.96 8.78
C SER A 716 -17.55 -7.47 8.55
N ASN A 717 -16.90 -8.01 7.50
CA ASN A 717 -17.06 -9.39 7.03
C ASN A 717 -15.88 -10.29 7.45
N LYS A 718 -15.54 -10.30 8.72
CA LYS A 718 -14.31 -10.95 9.20
C LYS A 718 -14.30 -12.49 9.15
N ASN A 719 -15.44 -13.19 9.11
CA ASN A 719 -15.50 -14.65 9.20
C ASN A 719 -16.30 -15.28 8.04
N ILE A 720 -15.89 -14.96 6.82
CA ILE A 720 -16.52 -15.46 5.59
C ILE A 720 -15.56 -16.39 4.84
N VAL A 721 -16.08 -17.53 4.39
CA VAL A 721 -15.43 -18.38 3.40
C VAL A 721 -16.19 -18.30 2.07
N ARG A 722 -15.45 -18.15 0.98
CA ARG A 722 -15.99 -18.16 -0.38
C ARG A 722 -15.56 -19.42 -1.10
N VAL A 723 -16.52 -20.10 -1.74
CA VAL A 723 -16.27 -21.36 -2.46
C VAL A 723 -17.19 -21.42 -3.66
N ASN A 724 -16.73 -21.91 -4.80
CA ASN A 724 -17.61 -22.10 -5.95
C ASN A 724 -18.52 -23.33 -5.77
N LYS A 725 -19.63 -23.33 -6.49
CA LYS A 725 -20.64 -24.38 -6.39
C LYS A 725 -20.10 -25.77 -6.72
N ASN A 726 -19.30 -25.88 -7.79
CA ASN A 726 -18.71 -27.14 -8.23
C ASN A 726 -17.83 -27.79 -7.13
N THR A 727 -17.03 -26.99 -6.45
CA THR A 727 -16.18 -27.45 -5.32
C THR A 727 -17.03 -27.90 -4.12
N LEU A 728 -18.11 -27.19 -3.80
CA LEU A 728 -19.01 -27.57 -2.71
C LEU A 728 -19.73 -28.90 -2.98
N GLU A 729 -20.24 -29.09 -4.21
CA GLU A 729 -20.88 -30.35 -4.64
C GLU A 729 -19.92 -31.53 -4.59
N LYS A 730 -18.66 -31.35 -5.05
CA LYS A 730 -17.61 -32.39 -4.97
C LYS A 730 -17.28 -32.81 -3.55
N ASN A 731 -17.38 -31.88 -2.60
CA ASN A 731 -17.12 -32.15 -1.18
C ASN A 731 -18.38 -32.48 -0.38
N ASN A 732 -19.53 -32.71 -1.02
CA ASN A 732 -20.82 -33.06 -0.40
C ASN A 732 -21.30 -32.07 0.67
N ILE A 733 -21.09 -30.77 0.41
CA ILE A 733 -21.53 -29.67 1.29
C ILE A 733 -22.98 -29.31 0.97
N ASP A 734 -23.79 -29.19 2.01
CA ASP A 734 -25.19 -28.79 1.91
C ASP A 734 -25.30 -27.29 1.55
N LEU A 735 -25.69 -27.01 0.31
CA LEU A 735 -25.84 -25.65 -0.23
C LEU A 735 -26.95 -24.80 0.43
N THR A 736 -27.81 -25.44 1.25
CA THR A 736 -28.89 -24.73 1.97
C THR A 736 -28.41 -24.13 3.30
N LYS A 737 -27.24 -24.53 3.76
CA LYS A 737 -26.63 -24.03 5.01
C LYS A 737 -25.74 -22.81 4.72
N ASN A 738 -25.81 -21.83 5.58
CA ASN A 738 -25.01 -20.61 5.50
C ASN A 738 -23.75 -20.63 6.39
N LYS A 739 -23.48 -21.75 7.07
CA LYS A 739 -22.30 -21.92 7.89
C LYS A 739 -21.65 -23.28 7.66
N VAL A 740 -20.33 -23.30 7.70
CA VAL A 740 -19.52 -24.51 7.52
C VAL A 740 -18.35 -24.48 8.50
N ILE A 741 -17.76 -25.64 8.74
CA ILE A 741 -16.51 -25.78 9.47
C ILE A 741 -15.40 -25.98 8.44
N VAL A 742 -14.38 -25.15 8.47
CA VAL A 742 -13.14 -25.35 7.73
C VAL A 742 -12.07 -25.84 8.66
N LYS A 743 -11.21 -26.78 8.19
CA LYS A 743 -10.14 -27.38 8.98
C LYS A 743 -8.84 -27.38 8.19
N GLN A 744 -7.76 -27.04 8.86
CA GLN A 744 -6.41 -27.11 8.30
C GLN A 744 -5.45 -27.62 9.38
N GLY A 745 -4.86 -28.82 9.16
CA GLY A 745 -4.18 -29.52 10.24
C GLY A 745 -5.13 -29.81 11.40
N ASP A 746 -4.71 -29.50 12.62
CA ASP A 746 -5.50 -29.68 13.84
C ASP A 746 -6.46 -28.51 14.12
N ASN A 747 -6.31 -27.40 13.40
CA ASN A 747 -7.10 -26.20 13.63
C ASN A 747 -8.42 -26.23 12.84
N LYS A 748 -9.47 -25.69 13.46
CA LYS A 748 -10.80 -25.59 12.88
C LYS A 748 -11.43 -24.23 13.15
N LEU A 749 -12.20 -23.77 12.20
CA LEU A 749 -12.91 -22.50 12.31
C LEU A 749 -14.33 -22.64 11.77
N LEU A 750 -15.31 -22.11 12.53
CA LEU A 750 -16.70 -21.97 12.07
C LEU A 750 -16.84 -20.66 11.33
N VAL A 751 -17.24 -20.73 10.05
CA VAL A 751 -17.30 -19.57 9.14
C VAL A 751 -18.64 -19.50 8.42
N GLU A 752 -19.02 -18.31 7.98
CA GLU A 752 -20.16 -18.10 7.10
C GLU A 752 -19.80 -18.50 5.67
N LEU A 753 -20.63 -19.33 5.03
CA LEU A 753 -20.43 -19.79 3.66
C LEU A 753 -21.06 -18.83 2.66
N VAL A 754 -20.26 -18.36 1.73
CA VAL A 754 -20.71 -17.61 0.55
C VAL A 754 -20.34 -18.41 -0.70
N ILE A 755 -21.37 -18.72 -1.52
CA ILE A 755 -21.15 -19.36 -2.82
C ILE A 755 -20.67 -18.27 -3.79
N ASP A 756 -19.46 -18.45 -4.33
CA ASP A 756 -18.80 -17.43 -5.16
C ASP A 756 -18.08 -18.10 -6.36
N GLU A 757 -18.61 -17.88 -7.55
CA GLU A 757 -18.04 -18.42 -8.79
C GLU A 757 -16.72 -17.76 -9.21
N ASN A 758 -16.29 -16.73 -8.49
CA ASN A 758 -14.98 -16.10 -8.69
C ASN A 758 -13.83 -16.90 -8.05
N VAL A 759 -14.12 -17.94 -7.28
CA VAL A 759 -13.11 -18.86 -6.73
C VAL A 759 -12.80 -19.96 -7.74
N SER A 760 -11.54 -20.27 -7.96
CA SER A 760 -11.14 -21.38 -8.84
C SER A 760 -11.60 -22.75 -8.29
N ASP A 761 -11.79 -23.72 -9.19
CA ASP A 761 -12.17 -25.09 -8.81
C ASP A 761 -11.17 -25.71 -7.82
N ASN A 762 -11.69 -26.52 -6.89
CA ASN A 762 -10.92 -27.18 -5.83
C ASN A 762 -10.14 -26.19 -4.96
N SER A 763 -10.70 -25.02 -4.73
CA SER A 763 -10.13 -23.99 -3.87
C SER A 763 -11.16 -23.40 -2.92
N ILE A 764 -10.69 -22.90 -1.79
CA ILE A 764 -11.46 -22.18 -0.77
C ILE A 764 -10.77 -20.84 -0.54
N TYR A 765 -11.50 -19.74 -0.65
CA TYR A 765 -10.96 -18.40 -0.41
C TYR A 765 -11.34 -17.91 0.98
N ILE A 766 -10.32 -17.65 1.82
CA ILE A 766 -10.44 -17.07 3.15
C ILE A 766 -9.40 -15.95 3.27
N MET A 767 -9.86 -14.71 3.34
CA MET A 767 -8.98 -13.55 3.55
C MET A 767 -8.50 -13.51 5.01
N ASN A 768 -7.20 -13.32 5.23
CA ASN A 768 -6.63 -13.16 6.56
C ASN A 768 -6.96 -11.77 7.12
N SER A 769 -8.01 -11.67 7.93
CA SER A 769 -8.53 -10.42 8.49
C SER A 769 -8.47 -10.37 10.03
N ASN A 770 -8.10 -11.46 10.69
CA ASN A 770 -7.99 -11.56 12.14
C ASN A 770 -7.06 -12.72 12.55
N LYS A 771 -6.71 -12.78 13.85
CA LYS A 771 -5.83 -13.81 14.41
C LYS A 771 -6.31 -15.25 14.13
N GLU A 772 -7.62 -15.51 14.22
CA GLU A 772 -8.20 -16.86 14.00
C GLU A 772 -7.94 -17.38 12.59
N HIS A 773 -7.93 -16.50 11.58
CA HIS A 773 -7.63 -16.86 10.20
C HIS A 773 -6.15 -17.21 10.00
N PHE A 774 -5.24 -16.53 10.69
CA PHE A 774 -3.82 -16.89 10.67
C PHE A 774 -3.56 -18.18 11.44
N ASP A 775 -4.18 -18.35 12.60
CA ASP A 775 -4.06 -19.56 13.43
C ASP A 775 -4.69 -20.79 12.75
N LEU A 776 -5.67 -20.62 11.83
CA LEU A 776 -6.25 -21.72 11.07
C LEU A 776 -5.17 -22.49 10.29
N GLY A 777 -4.22 -21.79 9.68
CA GLY A 777 -3.10 -22.42 8.98
C GLY A 777 -2.62 -21.61 7.76
N LYS A 778 -1.85 -22.27 6.89
CA LYS A 778 -1.08 -21.66 5.80
C LYS A 778 -1.91 -21.53 4.51
N GLN A 779 -1.64 -20.48 3.75
CA GLN A 779 -2.16 -20.32 2.39
C GLN A 779 -1.48 -21.31 1.43
N TYR A 780 -2.15 -21.61 0.32
CA TYR A 780 -1.71 -22.57 -0.71
C TYR A 780 -1.43 -23.99 -0.17
N GLN A 781 -1.99 -24.34 0.97
CA GLN A 781 -1.90 -25.67 1.57
C GLN A 781 -3.28 -26.35 1.60
N GLN A 782 -3.28 -27.66 1.85
CA GLN A 782 -4.50 -28.45 1.94
C GLN A 782 -5.41 -27.93 3.04
N ILE A 783 -6.70 -27.86 2.73
CA ILE A 783 -7.77 -27.52 3.66
C ILE A 783 -8.94 -28.49 3.45
N THR A 784 -9.79 -28.64 4.44
CA THR A 784 -11.04 -29.41 4.32
C THR A 784 -12.22 -28.55 4.76
N ILE A 785 -13.40 -28.90 4.24
CA ILE A 785 -14.66 -28.23 4.54
C ILE A 785 -15.70 -29.28 4.94
N GLU A 786 -16.46 -28.99 5.98
CA GLU A 786 -17.46 -29.92 6.53
C GLU A 786 -18.77 -29.19 6.83
N ASN A 787 -19.87 -29.92 6.75
CA ASN A 787 -21.16 -29.44 7.21
C ASN A 787 -21.18 -29.29 8.75
N VAL A 788 -21.92 -28.27 9.23
CA VAL A 788 -22.15 -28.02 10.66
C VAL A 788 -23.20 -28.99 11.17
#